data_df5c5c86c66c4f41e72d6215f9c6e9af
#
_entry.id   df5c5c86c66c4f41e72d6215f9c6e9af
#
_cell.length_a   1.000
_cell.length_b   1.000
_cell.length_c   1.000
_cell.angle_alpha   90.00
_cell.angle_beta   90.00
_cell.angle_gamma   90.00
#
_symmetry.space_group_name_H-M   'P 1'
#
loop_
_entity.id
_entity.type
_entity.pdbx_description
1 polymer ?
#
loop_
_entity_poly.entity_id
_entity_poly.type
_entity_poly.pdbx_seq_one_letter_code
_entity_poly.pdbx_strand_id
1 'polypeptide(L)'
;MNFPRPARHRTTRHPLAILACGLLLSLTGAVGLQAQDGGTVKSIDVQYVGNQTVAPERLLSHMSTRVGDTLSMAQIDEDVKSLYASGDVENVRILAEKTGGGVALIVVAQTRAVYGGVEFVGNTLIETSKLSGKVDLDVNKPIDETVLQTAREEIQEMYRKKGFAEATVTYSIGAPTAEGYSKVLFTVDEGTQGVLRNIEFVGNAAFPASRLKEEMKQKEKTLLTVFAKGGATDAETLAEDVRGIEDFYRDNGYLNARVVNVSRMRVDAKYVDVIFTIEEGQTYVVDSLAINGVTVLQLQDDVLPFLKTEAGKDFAGNKLKEDIKLITDQYGSRGYAEARVVPRLDDAGNGGVRVVLDVTEGQIYKVGQVHIEGNDKTKDHVIRRELPLEPGQLYDTNKTDVTQRRLENMNYFSSVEIMPVDTSYLDEKDLLIRVVEKPTGTINFGAGFSSIDNLTGFFEVTQSNFDLFDWPGFSGGGQRFRFSVRAGSERKDVSISITEPWFMGNRLAFTAEAYYRDLLFLSDQFDQTNIGTSFSLRKSIGEFSYLVGDYRLEQIDIDAETNASPAFVAEEGEFIKSSVGASVVRDSRDNVFLPREGNKVSAGFEFAGIGGDVDDTIATISGAQYLTLPGDIIISMNGEFNHSTDGDHVFTRHFLGGANTLRGFDYRDVGSRDPVSGEVLGGNTSWYGTIEASVPVVEKIRAAAFYDVGEVSDGPVGSIEGGINSDWGIGLRLFVLGSAPVRLDYAFPLQTDTFNDEDGGRFQFTMGATF
;
A
#
# COMPACT_ATOMS: atom_id res chain seq x y z
N MET A 1 17.17 55.38 29.83
CA MET A 1 18.53 54.95 29.41
C MET A 1 18.37 54.29 28.04
N ASN A 2 19.02 54.83 27.05
CA ASN A 2 18.87 54.50 25.64
C ASN A 2 19.49 53.15 25.30
N PHE A 3 18.75 52.26 24.66
CA PHE A 3 19.30 51.12 23.94
C PHE A 3 19.41 51.44 22.43
N PRO A 4 20.57 51.18 21.79
CA PRO A 4 20.75 51.43 20.37
C PRO A 4 20.17 50.33 19.52
N ARG A 5 19.54 50.70 18.40
CA ARG A 5 19.06 49.79 17.33
C ARG A 5 20.24 49.19 16.58
N PRO A 6 20.20 47.91 16.21
CA PRO A 6 21.23 47.32 15.33
C PRO A 6 21.03 47.75 13.88
N ALA A 7 22.17 47.97 13.24
CA ALA A 7 22.31 48.47 11.88
C ALA A 7 21.78 47.48 10.84
N ARG A 8 21.09 48.00 9.82
CA ARG A 8 20.74 47.26 8.59
C ARG A 8 22.01 46.99 7.78
N HIS A 9 22.35 45.73 7.64
CA HIS A 9 23.34 45.29 6.62
C HIS A 9 22.65 45.46 5.23
N ARG A 10 23.21 46.36 4.45
CA ARG A 10 23.00 46.46 2.99
C ARG A 10 23.69 45.27 2.33
N THR A 11 22.92 44.31 1.80
CA THR A 11 23.42 43.35 0.82
C THR A 11 23.61 44.07 -0.51
N THR A 12 24.85 44.19 -0.94
CA THR A 12 25.23 44.66 -2.26
C THR A 12 24.77 43.65 -3.31
N ARG A 13 23.75 44.02 -4.07
CA ARG A 13 23.41 43.35 -5.33
C ARG A 13 24.44 43.76 -6.39
N HIS A 14 25.20 42.81 -6.89
CA HIS A 14 25.93 42.97 -8.15
C HIS A 14 24.91 43.06 -9.30
N PRO A 15 24.96 44.08 -10.14
CA PRO A 15 24.17 44.09 -11.37
C PRO A 15 24.95 43.23 -12.42
N LEU A 16 24.34 42.16 -12.88
CA LEU A 16 24.67 41.53 -14.15
C LEU A 16 24.39 42.53 -15.26
N ALA A 17 25.47 42.96 -15.92
CA ALA A 17 25.40 43.82 -17.08
C ALA A 17 24.75 43.12 -18.25
N ILE A 18 23.46 43.38 -18.48
CA ILE A 18 22.82 43.11 -19.77
C ILE A 18 23.28 44.21 -20.70
N LEU A 19 24.11 43.83 -21.66
CA LEU A 19 24.50 44.67 -22.79
C LEU A 19 23.25 44.89 -23.67
N ALA A 20 22.47 45.90 -23.38
CA ALA A 20 21.47 46.40 -24.28
C ALA A 20 22.19 47.19 -25.38
N CYS A 21 22.32 46.61 -26.58
CA CYS A 21 22.67 47.36 -27.78
C CYS A 21 21.53 48.34 -28.10
N GLY A 22 21.63 49.53 -27.53
CA GLY A 22 20.76 50.62 -27.86
C GLY A 22 21.08 51.17 -29.21
N LEU A 23 20.30 50.86 -30.23
CA LEU A 23 20.20 51.64 -31.46
C LEU A 23 19.36 52.87 -31.13
N LEU A 24 20.04 53.99 -30.90
CA LEU A 24 19.38 55.30 -30.94
C LEU A 24 18.88 55.55 -32.38
N LEU A 25 17.61 55.30 -32.63
CA LEU A 25 16.92 55.92 -33.75
C LEU A 25 16.35 57.26 -33.23
N SER A 26 16.86 58.30 -33.84
CA SER A 26 16.43 59.68 -33.68
C SER A 26 14.91 59.81 -33.82
N LEU A 27 14.28 60.24 -32.72
CA LEU A 27 12.90 60.71 -32.73
C LEU A 27 12.82 61.99 -33.59
N THR A 28 12.35 61.89 -34.81
CA THR A 28 11.69 62.97 -35.45
C THR A 28 10.22 62.63 -35.59
N GLY A 29 9.40 63.27 -34.78
CA GLY A 29 8.01 63.54 -34.96
C GLY A 29 7.10 62.37 -35.40
N ALA A 30 6.78 61.44 -34.52
CA ALA A 30 5.58 60.62 -34.67
C ALA A 30 4.40 61.33 -34.06
N VAL A 31 3.72 62.12 -34.85
CA VAL A 31 2.32 62.51 -34.59
C VAL A 31 1.53 61.22 -34.53
N GLY A 32 0.90 60.91 -33.37
CA GLY A 32 -0.01 59.79 -33.25
C GLY A 32 -1.19 59.92 -34.20
N LEU A 33 -1.08 59.30 -35.38
CA LEU A 33 -2.20 59.08 -36.26
C LEU A 33 -3.03 57.92 -35.70
N GLN A 34 -4.17 58.24 -35.09
CA GLN A 34 -5.27 57.29 -34.99
C GLN A 34 -5.60 56.85 -36.41
N ALA A 35 -5.35 55.55 -36.71
CA ALA A 35 -5.77 54.95 -37.97
C ALA A 35 -7.31 55.01 -37.98
N GLN A 36 -7.85 55.90 -38.84
CA GLN A 36 -9.28 55.90 -39.14
C GLN A 36 -9.60 54.71 -40.02
N ASP A 37 -10.64 53.93 -39.68
CA ASP A 37 -11.24 52.92 -40.54
C ASP A 37 -11.53 53.55 -41.91
N GLY A 38 -11.17 52.85 -43.01
CA GLY A 38 -11.60 53.28 -44.35
C GLY A 38 -10.54 53.35 -45.46
N GLY A 39 -9.28 52.98 -45.21
CA GLY A 39 -8.25 52.85 -46.26
C GLY A 39 -8.21 51.43 -46.87
N THR A 40 -8.04 51.32 -48.20
CA THR A 40 -7.84 49.98 -48.81
C THR A 40 -6.46 49.43 -48.53
N VAL A 41 -6.36 48.19 -48.08
CA VAL A 41 -5.09 47.47 -47.83
C VAL A 41 -4.39 47.21 -49.17
N LYS A 42 -3.20 47.74 -49.36
CA LYS A 42 -2.41 47.63 -50.59
C LYS A 42 -1.36 46.53 -50.57
N SER A 43 -0.76 46.31 -49.41
CA SER A 43 0.20 45.20 -49.19
C SER A 43 0.10 44.73 -47.74
N ILE A 44 0.49 43.47 -47.53
CA ILE A 44 0.68 42.87 -46.18
C ILE A 44 2.05 42.25 -46.21
N ASP A 45 2.98 42.79 -45.46
CA ASP A 45 4.36 42.34 -45.33
C ASP A 45 4.61 41.78 -43.92
N VAL A 46 5.45 40.73 -43.80
CA VAL A 46 5.81 40.14 -42.53
C VAL A 46 7.25 40.51 -42.17
N GLN A 47 7.45 41.14 -41.03
CA GLN A 47 8.77 41.41 -40.48
C GLN A 47 8.98 40.59 -39.23
N TYR A 48 10.16 39.95 -39.09
CA TYR A 48 10.48 39.12 -37.97
C TYR A 48 11.34 39.85 -36.95
N VAL A 49 10.97 39.75 -35.68
CA VAL A 49 11.82 40.11 -34.55
C VAL A 49 12.55 38.85 -34.10
N GLY A 50 13.86 38.76 -34.31
CA GLY A 50 14.65 37.59 -34.09
C GLY A 50 14.68 36.63 -35.30
N ASN A 51 14.79 35.34 -35.07
CA ASN A 51 14.91 34.36 -36.16
C ASN A 51 13.53 33.98 -36.74
N GLN A 52 13.50 33.83 -38.06
CA GLN A 52 12.34 33.35 -38.77
C GLN A 52 12.21 31.82 -38.59
N THR A 53 11.27 31.35 -37.78
CA THR A 53 10.99 29.93 -37.56
C THR A 53 9.70 29.46 -38.24
N VAL A 54 8.92 30.39 -38.78
CA VAL A 54 7.65 30.15 -39.45
C VAL A 54 7.65 30.92 -40.79
N ALA A 55 7.20 30.29 -41.88
CA ALA A 55 7.11 30.93 -43.20
C ALA A 55 6.05 32.05 -43.19
N PRO A 56 6.30 33.19 -43.90
CA PRO A 56 5.36 34.31 -43.94
C PRO A 56 3.96 33.90 -44.39
N GLU A 57 3.87 33.01 -45.38
CA GLU A 57 2.63 32.50 -45.96
C GLU A 57 1.77 31.79 -44.90
N ARG A 58 2.40 31.09 -43.97
CA ARG A 58 1.71 30.41 -42.88
C ARG A 58 1.12 31.40 -41.86
N LEU A 59 1.88 32.42 -41.48
CA LEU A 59 1.36 33.47 -40.62
C LEU A 59 0.20 34.20 -41.29
N LEU A 60 0.36 34.57 -42.55
CA LEU A 60 -0.68 35.23 -43.32
C LEU A 60 -1.94 34.36 -43.53
N SER A 61 -1.81 33.05 -43.52
CA SER A 61 -2.96 32.13 -43.64
C SER A 61 -3.91 32.22 -42.44
N HIS A 62 -3.38 32.58 -41.28
CA HIS A 62 -4.17 32.76 -40.02
C HIS A 62 -4.85 34.13 -39.94
N MET A 63 -4.56 35.05 -40.81
CA MET A 63 -5.22 36.33 -40.85
C MET A 63 -6.46 36.28 -41.79
N SER A 64 -7.50 37.00 -41.43
CA SER A 64 -8.69 37.16 -42.26
C SER A 64 -8.56 38.35 -43.24
N THR A 65 -7.79 39.38 -42.86
CA THR A 65 -7.53 40.56 -43.70
C THR A 65 -6.69 40.20 -44.93
N ARG A 66 -7.14 40.67 -46.11
CA ARG A 66 -6.47 40.44 -47.38
C ARG A 66 -6.14 41.76 -48.10
N VAL A 67 -5.20 41.70 -49.03
CA VAL A 67 -4.93 42.82 -49.93
C VAL A 67 -6.17 43.09 -50.78
N GLY A 68 -6.63 44.35 -50.77
CA GLY A 68 -7.85 44.79 -51.41
C GLY A 68 -9.01 45.09 -50.44
N ASP A 69 -8.93 44.62 -49.19
CA ASP A 69 -9.95 44.83 -48.17
C ASP A 69 -9.93 46.28 -47.66
N THR A 70 -11.05 46.75 -47.10
CA THR A 70 -11.11 48.00 -46.40
C THR A 70 -10.58 47.79 -44.95
N LEU A 71 -9.61 48.58 -44.54
CA LEU A 71 -9.03 48.48 -43.19
C LEU A 71 -10.09 48.64 -42.11
N SER A 72 -10.23 47.63 -41.24
CA SER A 72 -11.04 47.62 -40.05
C SER A 72 -10.20 47.28 -38.83
N MET A 73 -10.17 48.12 -37.81
CA MET A 73 -9.40 47.85 -36.60
C MET A 73 -9.95 46.66 -35.83
N ALA A 74 -11.26 46.42 -35.88
CA ALA A 74 -11.88 45.25 -35.28
C ALA A 74 -11.38 43.92 -35.92
N GLN A 75 -11.17 43.92 -37.24
CA GLN A 75 -10.66 42.80 -37.97
C GLN A 75 -9.16 42.56 -37.72
N ILE A 76 -8.39 43.66 -37.60
CA ILE A 76 -6.97 43.59 -37.20
C ILE A 76 -6.82 42.98 -35.79
N ASP A 77 -7.68 43.39 -34.84
CA ASP A 77 -7.67 42.81 -33.49
C ASP A 77 -8.01 41.32 -33.48
N GLU A 78 -8.91 40.88 -34.37
CA GLU A 78 -9.26 39.45 -34.56
C GLU A 78 -8.13 38.69 -35.22
N ASP A 79 -7.45 39.28 -36.21
CA ASP A 79 -6.25 38.70 -36.82
C ASP A 79 -5.10 38.53 -35.82
N VAL A 80 -4.87 39.53 -34.93
CA VAL A 80 -3.88 39.38 -33.86
C VAL A 80 -4.23 38.25 -32.91
N LYS A 81 -5.51 38.12 -32.51
CA LYS A 81 -5.96 36.98 -31.69
C LYS A 81 -5.80 35.64 -32.40
N SER A 82 -6.12 35.58 -33.66
CA SER A 82 -5.97 34.39 -34.47
C SER A 82 -4.50 33.96 -34.64
N LEU A 83 -3.59 34.93 -34.82
CA LEU A 83 -2.15 34.67 -34.86
C LEU A 83 -1.63 34.14 -33.53
N TYR A 84 -2.07 34.69 -32.37
CA TYR A 84 -1.74 34.14 -31.07
C TYR A 84 -2.34 32.73 -30.88
N ALA A 85 -3.57 32.51 -31.30
CA ALA A 85 -4.25 31.22 -31.18
C ALA A 85 -3.61 30.13 -32.06
N SER A 86 -2.91 30.50 -33.13
CA SER A 86 -2.18 29.55 -33.98
C SER A 86 -1.03 28.83 -33.25
N GLY A 87 -0.51 29.44 -32.15
CA GLY A 87 0.66 28.95 -31.42
C GLY A 87 2.02 29.19 -32.09
N ASP A 88 2.03 29.74 -33.31
CA ASP A 88 3.25 29.97 -34.10
C ASP A 88 4.04 31.22 -33.66
N VAL A 89 3.40 32.13 -32.94
CA VAL A 89 4.02 33.38 -32.51
C VAL A 89 4.11 33.49 -30.99
N GLU A 90 5.20 34.07 -30.52
CA GLU A 90 5.39 34.46 -29.10
C GLU A 90 4.86 35.87 -28.87
N ASN A 91 5.12 36.76 -29.87
CA ASN A 91 4.63 38.13 -29.86
C ASN A 91 4.30 38.57 -31.29
N VAL A 92 3.22 39.30 -31.48
CA VAL A 92 2.82 39.85 -32.79
C VAL A 92 2.19 41.23 -32.64
N ARG A 93 2.54 42.11 -33.56
CA ARG A 93 1.95 43.44 -33.71
C ARG A 93 1.70 43.69 -35.17
N ILE A 94 0.57 44.28 -35.53
CA ILE A 94 0.26 44.71 -36.86
C ILE A 94 0.32 46.23 -36.94
N LEU A 95 1.24 46.74 -37.75
CA LEU A 95 1.41 48.15 -37.96
C LEU A 95 0.75 48.53 -39.28
N ALA A 96 0.10 49.71 -39.32
CA ALA A 96 -0.54 50.21 -40.51
C ALA A 96 0.16 51.51 -40.98
N GLU A 97 0.73 51.47 -42.17
CA GLU A 97 1.41 52.64 -42.78
C GLU A 97 0.60 53.23 -43.97
N LYS A 98 0.41 54.53 -43.97
CA LYS A 98 -0.27 55.19 -45.10
C LYS A 98 0.63 55.25 -46.31
N THR A 99 0.15 54.72 -47.44
CA THR A 99 0.82 54.71 -48.72
C THR A 99 -0.05 55.51 -49.72
N GLY A 100 0.54 56.07 -50.79
CA GLY A 100 -0.20 56.88 -51.73
C GLY A 100 -1.38 56.16 -52.41
N GLY A 101 -2.56 56.22 -51.78
CA GLY A 101 -3.80 55.62 -52.25
C GLY A 101 -4.31 54.41 -51.43
N GLY A 102 -3.76 54.13 -50.23
CA GLY A 102 -4.23 53.06 -49.32
C GLY A 102 -3.35 52.88 -48.11
N VAL A 103 -3.37 51.71 -47.53
CA VAL A 103 -2.62 51.33 -46.31
C VAL A 103 -1.79 50.07 -46.56
N ALA A 104 -0.52 50.10 -46.18
CA ALA A 104 0.33 48.90 -46.12
C ALA A 104 0.27 48.36 -44.67
N LEU A 105 0.04 47.07 -44.51
CA LEU A 105 0.11 46.40 -43.22
C LEU A 105 1.46 45.71 -43.06
N ILE A 106 2.07 45.91 -41.91
CA ILE A 106 3.32 45.25 -41.53
C ILE A 106 3.05 44.39 -40.31
N VAL A 107 3.09 43.08 -40.49
CA VAL A 107 2.95 42.10 -39.41
C VAL A 107 4.32 41.89 -38.78
N VAL A 108 4.59 42.48 -37.61
CA VAL A 108 5.84 42.31 -36.86
C VAL A 108 5.66 41.13 -35.93
N ALA A 109 6.25 40.00 -36.29
CA ALA A 109 6.11 38.75 -35.58
C ALA A 109 7.43 38.27 -34.95
N GLN A 110 7.35 37.90 -33.66
CA GLN A 110 8.38 37.07 -33.01
C GLN A 110 7.85 35.67 -32.97
N THR A 111 8.46 34.78 -33.74
CA THR A 111 7.99 33.39 -33.86
C THR A 111 8.58 32.51 -32.76
N ARG A 112 7.82 31.51 -32.32
CA ARG A 112 8.28 30.53 -31.34
C ARG A 112 9.34 29.61 -31.95
N ALA A 113 10.26 29.15 -31.10
CA ALA A 113 11.24 28.15 -31.50
C ALA A 113 10.58 26.82 -31.84
N VAL A 114 11.01 26.17 -32.92
CA VAL A 114 10.52 24.84 -33.34
C VAL A 114 11.42 23.78 -32.72
N TYR A 115 10.80 22.73 -32.16
CA TYR A 115 11.54 21.65 -31.49
C TYR A 115 12.32 20.80 -32.49
N GLY A 116 13.64 20.77 -32.32
CA GLY A 116 14.57 19.99 -33.14
C GLY A 116 15.22 18.81 -32.40
N GLY A 117 14.84 18.55 -31.13
CA GLY A 117 15.35 17.46 -30.33
C GLY A 117 15.79 17.88 -28.94
N VAL A 118 16.08 16.89 -28.08
CA VAL A 118 16.53 17.09 -26.69
C VAL A 118 17.93 16.53 -26.50
N GLU A 119 18.71 17.22 -25.68
CA GLU A 119 20.01 16.77 -25.19
C GLU A 119 20.04 16.81 -23.66
N PHE A 120 20.76 15.87 -23.07
CA PHE A 120 20.93 15.78 -21.61
C PHE A 120 22.42 15.83 -21.27
N VAL A 121 22.75 16.58 -20.23
CA VAL A 121 24.11 16.71 -19.69
C VAL A 121 24.06 16.53 -18.19
N GLY A 122 25.02 15.75 -17.67
CA GLY A 122 25.17 15.49 -16.23
C GLY A 122 24.41 14.26 -15.71
N ASN A 123 23.62 13.60 -16.54
CA ASN A 123 22.89 12.38 -16.20
C ASN A 123 23.80 11.14 -16.33
N THR A 124 24.48 10.78 -15.25
CA THR A 124 25.38 9.60 -15.24
C THR A 124 24.69 8.33 -14.77
N LEU A 125 23.61 8.45 -14.02
CA LEU A 125 22.93 7.35 -13.32
C LEU A 125 21.64 6.89 -13.99
N ILE A 126 20.98 7.78 -14.71
CA ILE A 126 19.79 7.46 -15.50
C ILE A 126 20.10 7.62 -16.98
N GLU A 127 19.87 6.57 -17.74
CA GLU A 127 20.09 6.56 -19.17
C GLU A 127 19.30 7.66 -19.88
N THR A 128 19.92 8.34 -20.82
CA THR A 128 19.31 9.39 -21.62
C THR A 128 18.00 8.94 -22.29
N SER A 129 17.92 7.68 -22.72
CA SER A 129 16.72 7.09 -23.32
C SER A 129 15.49 7.13 -22.40
N LYS A 130 15.70 6.93 -21.08
CA LYS A 130 14.64 6.99 -20.09
C LYS A 130 14.21 8.42 -19.75
N LEU A 131 15.15 9.36 -19.80
CA LEU A 131 14.88 10.78 -19.59
C LEU A 131 14.19 11.41 -20.78
N SER A 132 14.64 11.09 -22.00
CA SER A 132 14.00 11.59 -23.23
C SER A 132 12.55 11.15 -23.40
N GLY A 133 12.20 9.96 -22.90
CA GLY A 133 10.80 9.49 -22.85
C GLY A 133 9.87 10.30 -21.95
N LYS A 134 10.40 11.27 -21.18
CA LYS A 134 9.63 12.20 -20.35
C LYS A 134 9.37 13.55 -21.05
N VAL A 135 10.02 13.79 -22.16
CA VAL A 135 9.86 15.02 -22.93
C VAL A 135 8.87 14.74 -24.07
N ASP A 136 7.59 15.03 -23.82
CA ASP A 136 6.48 14.79 -24.78
C ASP A 136 6.35 15.97 -25.76
N LEU A 137 7.37 16.18 -26.57
CA LEU A 137 7.39 17.18 -27.64
C LEU A 137 7.61 16.50 -28.98
N ASP A 138 6.75 16.83 -29.94
CA ASP A 138 6.88 16.38 -31.33
C ASP A 138 7.92 17.22 -32.09
N VAL A 139 8.83 16.55 -32.77
CA VAL A 139 9.79 17.20 -33.68
C VAL A 139 9.04 17.98 -34.77
N ASN A 140 9.52 19.15 -35.09
CA ASN A 140 8.92 20.09 -36.08
C ASN A 140 7.63 20.81 -35.59
N LYS A 141 7.32 20.73 -34.28
CA LYS A 141 6.26 21.55 -33.68
C LYS A 141 6.86 22.69 -32.85
N PRO A 142 6.11 23.78 -32.59
CA PRO A 142 6.52 24.82 -31.65
C PRO A 142 6.80 24.25 -30.26
N ILE A 143 7.83 24.76 -29.59
CA ILE A 143 8.17 24.35 -28.22
C ILE A 143 7.11 24.88 -27.27
N ASP A 144 6.51 23.98 -26.48
CA ASP A 144 5.65 24.33 -25.37
C ASP A 144 6.44 24.30 -24.07
N GLU A 145 6.60 25.45 -23.43
CA GLU A 145 7.33 25.58 -22.18
C GLU A 145 6.64 24.87 -21.00
N THR A 146 5.30 24.72 -21.06
CA THR A 146 4.54 23.96 -20.04
C THR A 146 4.93 22.49 -20.04
N VAL A 147 5.09 21.92 -21.23
CA VAL A 147 5.56 20.52 -21.41
C VAL A 147 6.99 20.38 -20.88
N LEU A 148 7.87 21.34 -21.18
CA LEU A 148 9.25 21.29 -20.67
C LEU A 148 9.31 21.41 -19.14
N GLN A 149 8.46 22.26 -18.56
CA GLN A 149 8.36 22.39 -17.10
C GLN A 149 7.89 21.08 -16.46
N THR A 150 6.85 20.45 -17.03
CA THR A 150 6.36 19.15 -16.58
C THR A 150 7.44 18.07 -16.70
N ALA A 151 8.12 18.00 -17.84
CA ALA A 151 9.22 17.07 -18.05
C ALA A 151 10.36 17.28 -17.03
N ARG A 152 10.73 18.53 -16.75
CA ARG A 152 11.71 18.88 -15.72
C ARG A 152 11.30 18.32 -14.36
N GLU A 153 10.04 18.51 -13.96
CA GLU A 153 9.53 18.04 -12.68
C GLU A 153 9.50 16.52 -12.61
N GLU A 154 9.04 15.84 -13.66
CA GLU A 154 9.04 14.39 -13.73
C GLU A 154 10.44 13.79 -13.69
N ILE A 155 11.40 14.39 -14.41
CA ILE A 155 12.81 13.96 -14.40
C ILE A 155 13.39 14.16 -12.99
N GLN A 156 13.16 15.30 -12.36
CA GLN A 156 13.63 15.55 -10.99
C GLN A 156 13.04 14.56 -10.00
N GLU A 157 11.76 14.23 -10.14
CA GLU A 157 11.10 13.22 -9.32
C GLU A 157 11.66 11.80 -9.56
N MET A 158 12.06 11.45 -10.79
CA MET A 158 12.75 10.19 -11.07
C MET A 158 14.06 10.08 -10.29
N TYR A 159 14.83 11.16 -10.18
CA TYR A 159 16.05 11.20 -9.37
C TYR A 159 15.74 11.08 -7.87
N ARG A 160 14.72 11.78 -7.38
CA ARG A 160 14.28 11.69 -5.97
C ARG A 160 13.88 10.26 -5.58
N LYS A 161 13.09 9.59 -6.43
CA LYS A 161 12.70 8.18 -6.22
C LYS A 161 13.86 7.21 -6.19
N LYS A 162 15.00 7.59 -6.80
CA LYS A 162 16.26 6.81 -6.74
C LYS A 162 17.17 7.22 -5.58
N GLY A 163 16.71 8.10 -4.70
CA GLY A 163 17.45 8.53 -3.52
C GLY A 163 18.34 9.75 -3.70
N PHE A 164 18.21 10.45 -4.82
CA PHE A 164 18.92 11.71 -5.09
C PHE A 164 18.01 12.89 -4.71
N ALA A 165 17.81 13.09 -3.42
CA ALA A 165 16.89 14.12 -2.93
C ALA A 165 17.33 15.56 -3.29
N GLU A 166 18.63 15.78 -3.50
CA GLU A 166 19.23 17.07 -3.84
C GLU A 166 19.40 17.28 -5.34
N ALA A 167 18.96 16.32 -6.18
CA ALA A 167 19.08 16.44 -7.62
C ALA A 167 18.33 17.67 -8.14
N THR A 168 19.00 18.45 -8.95
CA THR A 168 18.41 19.60 -9.63
C THR A 168 18.42 19.38 -11.14
N VAL A 169 17.31 19.73 -11.77
CA VAL A 169 17.14 19.64 -13.22
C VAL A 169 16.75 21.02 -13.73
N THR A 170 17.51 21.52 -14.66
CA THR A 170 17.22 22.77 -15.36
C THR A 170 17.17 22.51 -16.86
N TYR A 171 16.45 23.34 -17.59
CA TYR A 171 16.49 23.29 -19.06
C TYR A 171 16.78 24.64 -19.65
N SER A 172 17.32 24.62 -20.87
CA SER A 172 17.50 25.81 -21.71
C SER A 172 17.15 25.48 -23.15
N ILE A 173 16.55 26.44 -23.84
CA ILE A 173 16.27 26.33 -25.27
C ILE A 173 17.45 26.95 -26.00
N GLY A 174 18.11 26.15 -26.83
CA GLY A 174 19.24 26.56 -27.63
C GLY A 174 18.84 27.55 -28.74
N ALA A 175 19.81 28.32 -29.22
CA ALA A 175 19.58 29.21 -30.37
C ALA A 175 19.12 28.36 -31.59
N PRO A 176 18.15 28.85 -32.36
CA PRO A 176 17.66 28.14 -33.53
C PRO A 176 18.78 28.02 -34.59
N THR A 177 18.81 26.85 -35.26
CA THR A 177 19.68 26.60 -36.43
C THR A 177 19.26 27.47 -37.61
N ALA A 178 20.05 27.46 -38.68
CA ALA A 178 19.72 28.17 -39.92
C ALA A 178 18.37 27.70 -40.54
N GLU A 179 17.92 26.49 -40.15
CA GLU A 179 16.65 25.88 -40.58
C GLU A 179 15.48 26.16 -39.62
N GLY A 180 15.73 26.95 -38.54
CA GLY A 180 14.70 27.35 -37.57
C GLY A 180 14.44 26.39 -36.41
N TYR A 181 15.23 25.31 -36.27
CA TYR A 181 15.07 24.34 -35.19
C TYR A 181 15.91 24.69 -33.96
N SER A 182 15.32 24.55 -32.78
CA SER A 182 16.02 24.69 -31.52
C SER A 182 16.09 23.37 -30.79
N LYS A 183 17.25 23.04 -30.25
CA LYS A 183 17.41 21.92 -29.32
C LYS A 183 17.16 22.37 -27.90
N VAL A 184 16.53 21.50 -27.13
CA VAL A 184 16.35 21.71 -25.68
C VAL A 184 17.46 20.95 -24.97
N LEU A 185 18.23 21.66 -24.13
CA LEU A 185 19.29 21.10 -23.31
C LEU A 185 18.77 21.00 -21.87
N PHE A 186 18.65 19.78 -21.36
CA PHE A 186 18.45 19.54 -19.94
C PHE A 186 19.80 19.35 -19.26
N THR A 187 20.05 20.15 -18.25
CA THR A 187 21.24 20.02 -17.39
C THR A 187 20.80 19.42 -16.05
N VAL A 188 21.37 18.28 -15.73
CA VAL A 188 21.09 17.53 -14.50
C VAL A 188 22.31 17.65 -13.60
N ASP A 189 22.10 18.17 -12.40
CA ASP A 189 23.03 17.99 -11.28
C ASP A 189 22.45 16.91 -10.39
N GLU A 190 23.02 15.71 -10.45
CA GLU A 190 22.51 14.55 -9.73
C GLU A 190 22.71 14.66 -8.22
N GLY A 191 23.60 15.56 -7.77
CA GLY A 191 23.89 15.72 -6.34
C GLY A 191 24.50 14.45 -5.74
N THR A 192 24.13 14.16 -4.47
CA THR A 192 24.54 12.95 -3.77
C THR A 192 23.42 11.97 -3.64
N GLN A 193 23.71 10.69 -3.84
CA GLN A 193 22.79 9.64 -3.43
C GLN A 193 22.79 9.58 -1.90
N GLY A 194 21.77 10.18 -1.28
CA GLY A 194 21.66 10.25 0.18
C GLY A 194 21.31 8.90 0.80
N VAL A 195 22.19 7.89 0.64
CA VAL A 195 22.01 6.59 1.29
C VAL A 195 22.34 6.73 2.76
N LEU A 196 21.36 6.49 3.63
CA LEU A 196 21.52 6.59 5.07
C LEU A 196 22.44 5.48 5.59
N ARG A 197 23.63 5.88 6.05
CA ARG A 197 24.63 4.97 6.62
C ARG A 197 24.43 4.80 8.11
N ASN A 198 24.25 5.91 8.83
CA ASN A 198 24.14 5.92 10.28
C ASN A 198 23.16 6.99 10.75
N ILE A 199 22.43 6.66 11.82
CA ILE A 199 21.55 7.57 12.55
C ILE A 199 22.13 7.75 13.95
N GLU A 200 22.42 8.99 14.31
CA GLU A 200 22.95 9.35 15.64
C GLU A 200 21.95 10.27 16.36
N PHE A 201 21.93 10.13 17.66
CA PHE A 201 21.15 10.99 18.53
C PHE A 201 22.11 11.68 19.53
N VAL A 202 21.88 12.96 19.72
CA VAL A 202 22.60 13.78 20.70
C VAL A 202 21.59 14.38 21.66
N GLY A 203 21.83 14.22 22.96
CA GLY A 203 20.94 14.72 24.00
C GLY A 203 19.89 13.71 24.51
N ASN A 204 19.88 12.50 23.97
CA ASN A 204 18.96 11.41 24.36
C ASN A 204 19.45 10.63 25.59
N ALA A 205 19.40 11.26 26.76
CA ALA A 205 19.86 10.65 28.01
C ALA A 205 18.85 9.63 28.59
N ALA A 206 17.56 9.86 28.39
CA ALA A 206 16.48 9.05 28.96
C ALA A 206 16.27 7.73 28.20
N PHE A 207 16.46 7.72 26.89
CA PHE A 207 16.20 6.54 26.06
C PHE A 207 17.41 6.21 25.17
N PRO A 208 17.76 4.92 25.03
CA PRO A 208 18.84 4.51 24.17
C PRO A 208 18.50 4.76 22.68
N ALA A 209 19.52 5.01 21.86
CA ALA A 209 19.38 5.25 20.44
C ALA A 209 18.61 4.13 19.69
N SER A 210 18.79 2.87 20.14
CA SER A 210 18.07 1.72 19.56
C SER A 210 16.53 1.87 19.67
N ARG A 211 16.06 2.35 20.83
CA ARG A 211 14.63 2.54 21.08
C ARG A 211 14.06 3.69 20.21
N LEU A 212 14.82 4.79 20.05
CA LEU A 212 14.39 5.90 19.19
C LEU A 212 14.38 5.50 17.72
N LYS A 213 15.33 4.65 17.27
CA LYS A 213 15.35 4.12 15.90
C LYS A 213 14.14 3.24 15.56
N GLU A 214 13.52 2.60 16.57
CA GLU A 214 12.28 1.82 16.37
C GLU A 214 11.11 2.70 15.95
N GLU A 215 11.00 3.91 16.49
CA GLU A 215 9.94 4.87 16.18
C GLU A 215 10.10 5.58 14.82
N MET A 216 11.24 5.40 14.16
CA MET A 216 11.54 6.04 12.89
C MET A 216 11.12 5.17 11.71
N LYS A 217 10.65 5.80 10.64
CA LYS A 217 10.38 5.16 9.35
C LYS A 217 11.66 4.94 8.55
N GLN A 218 12.61 5.86 8.64
CA GLN A 218 13.91 5.71 7.99
C GLN A 218 14.78 4.69 8.72
N LYS A 219 15.43 3.81 7.94
CA LYS A 219 16.33 2.77 8.48
C LYS A 219 17.71 2.87 7.83
N GLU A 220 18.73 2.57 8.61
CA GLU A 220 20.12 2.51 8.15
C GLU A 220 20.30 1.41 7.10
N LYS A 221 21.19 1.65 6.14
CA LYS A 221 21.55 0.63 5.17
C LYS A 221 22.59 -0.33 5.76
N THR A 222 22.16 -1.56 6.00
CA THR A 222 23.04 -2.68 6.37
C THR A 222 23.31 -3.58 5.17
N LEU A 223 24.31 -4.47 5.25
CA LEU A 223 24.64 -5.44 4.19
C LEU A 223 23.42 -6.28 3.77
N LEU A 224 22.47 -6.48 4.66
CA LEU A 224 21.24 -7.27 4.43
C LEU A 224 20.08 -6.46 3.85
N THR A 225 20.15 -5.14 3.84
CA THR A 225 19.16 -4.27 3.18
C THR A 225 19.40 -4.10 1.67
N VAL A 226 20.35 -4.84 1.07
CA VAL A 226 20.61 -4.82 -0.38
C VAL A 226 19.35 -5.12 -1.19
N PHE A 227 18.44 -5.91 -0.64
CA PHE A 227 17.16 -6.29 -1.26
C PHE A 227 15.95 -5.45 -0.79
N ALA A 228 16.14 -4.49 0.11
CA ALA A 228 15.07 -3.61 0.57
C ALA A 228 15.13 -2.25 -0.12
N LYS A 229 13.98 -1.68 -0.46
CA LYS A 229 13.84 -0.29 -0.91
C LYS A 229 14.07 0.68 0.27
N GLY A 230 15.21 0.63 0.90
CA GLY A 230 15.54 1.48 2.05
C GLY A 230 16.85 2.22 1.81
N GLY A 231 17.00 3.37 2.44
CA GLY A 231 18.25 4.08 2.53
C GLY A 231 18.35 5.43 1.80
N ALA A 232 17.29 5.89 1.13
CA ALA A 232 17.26 7.27 0.64
C ALA A 232 16.65 8.19 1.71
N THR A 233 17.36 9.22 2.10
CA THR A 233 16.83 10.24 3.02
C THR A 233 16.03 11.27 2.24
N ASP A 234 14.72 11.34 2.42
CA ASP A 234 13.89 12.43 1.94
C ASP A 234 13.45 13.35 3.10
N ALA A 235 13.12 14.59 2.77
CA ALA A 235 12.81 15.60 3.78
C ALA A 235 11.44 15.35 4.45
N GLU A 236 10.49 14.76 3.75
CA GLU A 236 9.15 14.47 4.25
C GLU A 236 9.21 13.36 5.30
N THR A 237 9.84 12.24 4.98
CA THR A 237 10.04 11.13 5.93
C THR A 237 10.86 11.56 7.14
N LEU A 238 11.89 12.44 6.97
CA LEU A 238 12.62 13.00 8.13
C LEU A 238 11.72 13.85 9.03
N ALA A 239 10.80 14.64 8.46
CA ALA A 239 9.86 15.41 9.26
C ALA A 239 8.84 14.51 9.99
N GLU A 240 8.48 13.37 9.42
CA GLU A 240 7.67 12.35 10.10
C GLU A 240 8.45 11.68 11.23
N ASP A 241 9.72 11.33 11.00
CA ASP A 241 10.59 10.75 12.03
C ASP A 241 10.78 11.70 13.21
N VAL A 242 10.96 13.02 12.96
CA VAL A 242 10.99 14.04 14.01
C VAL A 242 9.72 13.99 14.86
N ARG A 243 8.54 13.99 14.21
CA ARG A 243 7.26 13.91 14.93
C ARG A 243 7.12 12.61 15.71
N GLY A 244 7.54 11.48 15.13
CA GLY A 244 7.52 10.18 15.81
C GLY A 244 8.38 10.17 17.08
N ILE A 245 9.59 10.71 17.00
CA ILE A 245 10.48 10.84 18.16
C ILE A 245 9.87 11.77 19.23
N GLU A 246 9.38 12.94 18.85
CA GLU A 246 8.75 13.89 19.79
C GLU A 246 7.48 13.31 20.44
N ASP A 247 6.65 12.61 19.68
CA ASP A 247 5.46 11.92 20.20
C ASP A 247 5.87 10.80 21.17
N PHE A 248 6.90 10.01 20.84
CA PHE A 248 7.42 8.98 21.73
C PHE A 248 7.89 9.56 23.08
N TYR A 249 8.64 10.65 23.07
CA TYR A 249 9.04 11.33 24.31
C TYR A 249 7.83 11.84 25.09
N ARG A 250 6.87 12.45 24.41
CA ARG A 250 5.63 12.95 25.02
C ARG A 250 4.79 11.83 25.63
N ASP A 251 4.75 10.67 24.99
CA ASP A 251 4.05 9.47 25.48
C ASP A 251 4.71 8.87 26.74
N ASN A 252 5.99 9.18 26.95
CA ASN A 252 6.77 8.76 28.13
C ASN A 252 7.01 9.90 29.14
N GLY A 253 6.19 10.92 29.16
CA GLY A 253 6.18 11.96 30.19
C GLY A 253 7.00 13.21 29.89
N TYR A 254 7.75 13.27 28.80
CA TYR A 254 8.58 14.41 28.43
C TYR A 254 7.79 15.41 27.56
N LEU A 255 6.88 16.13 28.18
CA LEU A 255 5.93 17.03 27.49
C LEU A 255 6.60 18.06 26.58
N ASN A 256 7.76 18.58 26.99
CA ASN A 256 8.49 19.64 26.30
C ASN A 256 9.66 19.11 25.45
N ALA A 257 9.75 17.80 25.28
CA ALA A 257 10.79 17.22 24.42
C ALA A 257 10.62 17.68 22.98
N ARG A 258 11.73 18.03 22.36
CA ARG A 258 11.76 18.48 20.96
C ARG A 258 13.06 18.12 20.29
N VAL A 259 12.98 17.89 18.99
CA VAL A 259 14.16 17.76 18.12
C VAL A 259 14.54 19.16 17.62
N VAL A 260 15.58 19.73 18.19
CA VAL A 260 15.99 21.12 17.90
C VAL A 260 16.76 21.25 16.61
N ASN A 261 17.39 20.17 16.15
CA ASN A 261 18.14 20.17 14.89
C ASN A 261 18.23 18.78 14.30
N VAL A 262 18.16 18.71 12.97
CA VAL A 262 18.45 17.50 12.19
C VAL A 262 19.54 17.86 11.20
N SER A 263 20.74 17.35 11.43
CA SER A 263 21.92 17.57 10.58
C SER A 263 22.14 16.39 9.66
N ARG A 264 22.31 16.67 8.36
CA ARG A 264 22.76 15.68 7.38
C ARG A 264 24.23 15.87 7.12
N MET A 265 25.04 14.89 7.45
CA MET A 265 26.48 14.92 7.20
C MET A 265 26.82 14.04 6.02
N ARG A 266 27.31 14.65 4.94
CA ARG A 266 27.83 13.90 3.79
C ARG A 266 29.11 13.17 4.20
N VAL A 267 29.12 11.86 4.05
CA VAL A 267 30.30 11.01 4.30
C VAL A 267 31.13 10.85 3.02
N ASP A 268 30.45 10.53 1.92
CA ASP A 268 31.05 10.42 0.59
C ASP A 268 30.01 10.73 -0.51
N ALA A 269 30.28 10.33 -1.76
CA ALA A 269 29.37 10.56 -2.89
C ALA A 269 28.04 9.79 -2.77
N LYS A 270 27.96 8.78 -1.90
CA LYS A 270 26.83 7.87 -1.79
C LYS A 270 26.16 7.93 -0.42
N TYR A 271 26.94 8.06 0.65
CA TYR A 271 26.45 7.90 2.02
C TYR A 271 26.31 9.21 2.76
N VAL A 272 25.26 9.29 3.55
CA VAL A 272 25.00 10.37 4.50
C VAL A 272 24.76 9.79 5.90
N ASP A 273 25.21 10.49 6.93
CA ASP A 273 24.81 10.27 8.31
C ASP A 273 23.78 11.34 8.70
N VAL A 274 22.80 10.96 9.51
CA VAL A 274 21.79 11.88 10.04
C VAL A 274 21.92 11.95 11.54
N ILE A 275 22.04 13.15 12.08
CA ILE A 275 22.19 13.41 13.51
C ILE A 275 20.97 14.20 13.98
N PHE A 276 20.23 13.62 14.92
CA PHE A 276 19.11 14.27 15.61
C PHE A 276 19.61 14.85 16.94
N THR A 277 19.47 16.15 17.12
CA THR A 277 19.76 16.81 18.39
C THR A 277 18.47 17.00 19.16
N ILE A 278 18.37 16.41 20.35
CA ILE A 278 17.18 16.35 21.17
C ILE A 278 17.39 17.19 22.44
N GLU A 279 16.41 18.00 22.76
CA GLU A 279 16.25 18.60 24.08
C GLU A 279 15.09 17.87 24.76
N GLU A 280 15.39 16.96 25.70
CA GLU A 280 14.38 16.13 26.36
C GLU A 280 13.49 16.90 27.33
N GLY A 281 14.03 17.92 27.98
CA GLY A 281 13.36 18.61 29.07
C GLY A 281 13.27 17.75 30.33
N GLN A 282 12.25 18.02 31.15
CA GLN A 282 11.96 17.25 32.37
C GLN A 282 10.71 16.37 32.16
N THR A 283 10.57 15.35 33.00
CA THR A 283 9.33 14.55 33.07
C THR A 283 8.24 15.32 33.81
N TYR A 284 7.01 15.08 33.40
CA TYR A 284 5.83 15.67 33.98
C TYR A 284 4.91 14.62 34.61
N VAL A 285 4.36 14.94 35.75
CA VAL A 285 3.30 14.18 36.45
C VAL A 285 2.00 14.96 36.31
N VAL A 286 0.90 14.29 36.07
CA VAL A 286 -0.42 14.93 36.03
C VAL A 286 -0.79 15.40 37.45
N ASP A 287 -0.76 16.73 37.68
CA ASP A 287 -1.17 17.32 38.95
C ASP A 287 -2.67 17.19 39.15
N SER A 288 -3.42 17.58 38.16
CA SER A 288 -4.88 17.49 38.16
C SER A 288 -5.44 17.36 36.76
N LEU A 289 -6.62 16.73 36.67
CA LEU A 289 -7.43 16.62 35.46
C LEU A 289 -8.77 17.31 35.68
N ALA A 290 -9.10 18.26 34.80
CA ALA A 290 -10.39 18.95 34.80
C ALA A 290 -11.05 18.84 33.42
N ILE A 291 -12.37 18.70 33.40
CA ILE A 291 -13.17 18.67 32.17
C ILE A 291 -14.23 19.75 32.31
N ASN A 292 -14.22 20.70 31.39
CA ASN A 292 -15.13 21.84 31.36
C ASN A 292 -16.10 21.77 30.17
N GLY A 293 -17.23 22.44 30.27
CA GLY A 293 -18.17 22.61 29.15
C GLY A 293 -19.05 21.39 28.89
N VAL A 294 -19.06 20.40 29.78
CA VAL A 294 -19.90 19.21 29.66
C VAL A 294 -21.25 19.46 30.35
N THR A 295 -22.34 19.38 29.58
CA THR A 295 -23.71 19.52 30.08
C THR A 295 -24.60 18.32 29.75
N VAL A 296 -24.26 17.58 28.70
CA VAL A 296 -25.05 16.45 28.19
C VAL A 296 -24.62 15.11 28.76
N LEU A 297 -23.30 14.90 28.87
CA LEU A 297 -22.75 13.67 29.43
C LEU A 297 -22.75 13.71 30.96
N GLN A 298 -23.01 12.59 31.58
CA GLN A 298 -22.82 12.43 33.01
C GLN A 298 -21.36 12.06 33.28
N LEU A 299 -20.54 13.04 33.67
CA LEU A 299 -19.09 12.87 33.85
C LEU A 299 -18.73 11.65 34.69
N GLN A 300 -19.47 11.39 35.80
CA GLN A 300 -19.20 10.30 36.73
C GLN A 300 -19.41 8.91 36.14
N ASP A 301 -20.37 8.78 35.22
CA ASP A 301 -20.81 7.49 34.67
C ASP A 301 -20.31 7.27 33.23
N ASP A 302 -20.34 8.34 32.39
CA ASP A 302 -20.04 8.23 30.97
C ASP A 302 -18.56 8.46 30.60
N VAL A 303 -17.79 9.16 31.47
CA VAL A 303 -16.45 9.64 31.11
C VAL A 303 -15.38 9.20 32.09
N LEU A 304 -15.46 9.66 33.36
CA LEU A 304 -14.39 9.51 34.34
C LEU A 304 -13.91 8.05 34.56
N PRO A 305 -14.78 7.02 34.58
CA PRO A 305 -14.33 5.63 34.79
C PRO A 305 -13.48 5.07 33.63
N PHE A 306 -13.52 5.70 32.48
CA PHE A 306 -12.88 5.19 31.25
C PHE A 306 -11.65 5.97 30.85
N LEU A 307 -11.33 7.09 31.57
CA LEU A 307 -10.15 7.87 31.28
C LEU A 307 -8.88 7.14 31.67
N LYS A 308 -7.87 7.28 30.82
CA LYS A 308 -6.53 6.72 31.03
C LYS A 308 -5.55 7.69 31.66
N THR A 309 -5.83 9.01 31.56
CA THR A 309 -5.08 10.07 32.23
C THR A 309 -5.56 10.21 33.66
N GLU A 310 -4.69 9.96 34.62
CA GLU A 310 -5.01 9.99 36.05
C GLU A 310 -4.12 11.00 36.80
N ALA A 311 -4.69 11.73 37.72
CA ALA A 311 -3.93 12.60 38.62
C ALA A 311 -2.94 11.78 39.49
N GLY A 312 -1.72 12.31 39.64
CA GLY A 312 -0.64 11.64 40.40
C GLY A 312 0.13 10.59 39.60
N LYS A 313 -0.20 10.35 38.30
CA LYS A 313 0.54 9.46 37.40
C LYS A 313 1.38 10.27 36.43
N ASP A 314 2.39 9.60 35.86
CA ASP A 314 3.20 10.19 34.78
C ASP A 314 2.32 10.61 33.60
N PHE A 315 2.60 11.80 33.07
CA PHE A 315 1.92 12.28 31.87
C PHE A 315 2.24 11.35 30.70
N ALA A 316 1.23 11.05 29.89
CA ALA A 316 1.40 10.28 28.66
C ALA A 316 0.51 10.87 27.56
N GLY A 317 1.13 11.33 26.47
CA GLY A 317 0.43 11.99 25.37
C GLY A 317 -0.56 11.09 24.64
N ASN A 318 -0.22 9.81 24.46
CA ASN A 318 -1.10 8.80 23.88
C ASN A 318 -2.38 8.59 24.73
N LYS A 319 -2.25 8.49 26.06
CA LYS A 319 -3.40 8.38 26.94
C LYS A 319 -4.34 9.59 26.82
N LEU A 320 -3.76 10.79 26.77
CA LEU A 320 -4.54 12.02 26.58
C LEU A 320 -5.26 12.04 25.22
N LYS A 321 -4.60 11.59 24.13
CA LYS A 321 -5.23 11.45 22.81
C LYS A 321 -6.41 10.47 22.86
N GLU A 322 -6.25 9.33 23.56
CA GLU A 322 -7.31 8.34 23.73
C GLU A 322 -8.48 8.88 24.57
N ASP A 323 -8.22 9.65 25.60
CA ASP A 323 -9.26 10.28 26.43
C ASP A 323 -10.06 11.32 25.65
N ILE A 324 -9.36 12.15 24.85
CA ILE A 324 -10.02 13.10 23.93
C ILE A 324 -10.92 12.36 22.95
N LYS A 325 -10.40 11.27 22.36
CA LYS A 325 -11.19 10.44 21.46
C LYS A 325 -12.39 9.82 22.14
N LEU A 326 -12.22 9.26 23.33
CA LEU A 326 -13.32 8.69 24.12
C LEU A 326 -14.45 9.69 24.31
N ILE A 327 -14.13 10.91 24.78
CA ILE A 327 -15.14 11.94 25.01
C ILE A 327 -15.81 12.33 23.69
N THR A 328 -15.04 12.53 22.63
CA THR A 328 -15.58 12.88 21.31
C THR A 328 -16.51 11.78 20.77
N ASP A 329 -16.12 10.51 20.91
CA ASP A 329 -16.90 9.35 20.49
C ASP A 329 -18.23 9.24 21.28
N GLN A 330 -18.21 9.56 22.60
CA GLN A 330 -19.42 9.60 23.42
C GLN A 330 -20.42 10.66 22.95
N TYR A 331 -19.96 11.83 22.55
CA TYR A 331 -20.80 12.85 21.92
C TYR A 331 -21.26 12.43 20.53
N GLY A 332 -20.34 11.91 19.73
CA GLY A 332 -20.62 11.46 18.37
C GLY A 332 -21.72 10.42 18.29
N SER A 333 -21.72 9.46 19.21
CA SER A 333 -22.78 8.41 19.29
C SER A 333 -24.16 8.97 19.66
N ARG A 334 -24.22 10.17 20.23
CA ARG A 334 -25.44 10.86 20.65
C ARG A 334 -25.93 11.94 19.66
N GLY A 335 -25.28 12.03 18.48
CA GLY A 335 -25.67 12.96 17.41
C GLY A 335 -25.00 14.33 17.45
N TYR A 336 -24.04 14.55 18.36
CA TYR A 336 -23.28 15.79 18.44
C TYR A 336 -22.09 15.77 17.49
N ALA A 337 -22.35 15.87 16.20
CA ALA A 337 -21.34 15.72 15.14
C ALA A 337 -20.23 16.81 15.17
N GLU A 338 -20.47 17.93 15.81
CA GLU A 338 -19.54 19.05 15.93
C GLU A 338 -18.85 19.13 17.29
N ALA A 339 -19.08 18.14 18.17
CA ALA A 339 -18.45 18.10 19.46
C ALA A 339 -16.92 18.13 19.32
N ARG A 340 -16.30 19.02 20.08
CA ARG A 340 -14.85 19.22 20.05
C ARG A 340 -14.29 19.26 21.45
N VAL A 341 -13.21 18.56 21.66
CA VAL A 341 -12.45 18.55 22.92
C VAL A 341 -11.07 19.14 22.65
N VAL A 342 -10.77 20.24 23.32
CA VAL A 342 -9.48 20.93 23.18
C VAL A 342 -8.69 20.75 24.47
N PRO A 343 -7.53 20.07 24.45
CA PRO A 343 -6.70 19.94 25.64
C PRO A 343 -5.93 21.23 25.87
N ARG A 344 -5.88 21.67 27.13
CA ARG A 344 -5.01 22.71 27.61
C ARG A 344 -4.12 22.16 28.71
N LEU A 345 -2.83 22.35 28.56
CA LEU A 345 -1.79 21.85 29.46
C LEU A 345 -1.14 23.04 30.16
N ASP A 346 -1.46 23.23 31.43
CA ASP A 346 -0.94 24.33 32.22
C ASP A 346 0.16 23.81 33.17
N ASP A 347 1.32 24.47 33.19
CA ASP A 347 2.40 24.13 34.11
C ASP A 347 1.94 24.40 35.57
N ALA A 348 1.94 23.37 36.40
CA ALA A 348 1.62 23.47 37.82
C ALA A 348 2.86 23.74 38.69
N GLY A 349 4.06 23.78 38.10
CA GLY A 349 5.34 23.88 38.78
C GLY A 349 5.83 22.52 39.30
N ASN A 350 7.11 22.47 39.68
CA ASN A 350 7.77 21.26 40.22
C ASN A 350 7.61 19.98 39.41
N GLY A 351 7.51 20.10 38.07
CA GLY A 351 7.28 18.97 37.15
C GLY A 351 5.82 18.48 37.13
N GLY A 352 4.88 19.26 37.67
CA GLY A 352 3.45 18.99 37.57
C GLY A 352 2.84 19.61 36.34
N VAL A 353 1.90 18.94 35.67
CA VAL A 353 1.06 19.49 34.62
C VAL A 353 -0.41 19.35 34.98
N ARG A 354 -1.13 20.47 34.84
CA ARG A 354 -2.58 20.48 34.97
C ARG A 354 -3.19 20.27 33.60
N VAL A 355 -3.94 19.18 33.47
CA VAL A 355 -4.64 18.84 32.22
C VAL A 355 -6.06 19.37 32.29
N VAL A 356 -6.45 20.23 31.36
CA VAL A 356 -7.82 20.76 31.26
C VAL A 356 -8.36 20.38 29.89
N LEU A 357 -9.47 19.66 29.85
CA LEU A 357 -10.19 19.32 28.62
C LEU A 357 -11.38 20.28 28.47
N ASP A 358 -11.27 21.24 27.58
CA ASP A 358 -12.35 22.18 27.30
C ASP A 358 -13.23 21.60 26.18
N VAL A 359 -14.47 21.24 26.52
CA VAL A 359 -15.43 20.61 25.63
C VAL A 359 -16.39 21.67 25.07
N THR A 360 -16.56 21.65 23.76
CA THR A 360 -17.62 22.38 23.06
C THR A 360 -18.56 21.33 22.47
N GLU A 361 -19.78 21.22 22.99
CA GLU A 361 -20.69 20.11 22.66
C GLU A 361 -21.33 20.28 21.29
N GLY A 362 -21.60 21.52 20.85
CA GLY A 362 -22.37 21.78 19.63
C GLY A 362 -23.87 21.48 19.82
N GLN A 363 -24.53 21.09 18.75
CA GLN A 363 -25.95 20.70 18.75
C GLN A 363 -26.16 19.29 18.18
N ILE A 364 -27.34 18.73 18.40
CA ILE A 364 -27.70 17.42 17.88
C ILE A 364 -28.08 17.55 16.41
N TYR A 365 -27.54 16.66 15.58
CA TYR A 365 -27.88 16.56 14.17
C TYR A 365 -28.46 15.20 13.82
N LYS A 366 -29.31 15.19 12.80
CA LYS A 366 -29.80 14.00 12.10
C LYS A 366 -29.12 13.92 10.74
N VAL A 367 -29.03 12.71 10.21
CA VAL A 367 -28.57 12.47 8.85
C VAL A 367 -29.66 12.90 7.87
N GLY A 368 -29.34 13.81 6.98
CA GLY A 368 -30.16 14.18 5.84
C GLY A 368 -29.99 13.19 4.68
N GLN A 369 -29.54 13.67 3.54
CA GLN A 369 -29.25 12.83 2.40
C GLN A 369 -27.81 12.30 2.45
N VAL A 370 -27.59 11.15 1.80
CA VAL A 370 -26.25 10.58 1.63
C VAL A 370 -25.85 10.74 0.16
N HIS A 371 -24.82 11.56 -0.06
CA HIS A 371 -24.23 11.83 -1.37
C HIS A 371 -22.92 11.05 -1.51
N ILE A 372 -22.72 10.44 -2.68
CA ILE A 372 -21.49 9.71 -3.00
C ILE A 372 -20.90 10.36 -4.25
N GLU A 373 -19.61 10.70 -4.22
CA GLU A 373 -18.88 11.34 -5.30
C GLU A 373 -17.56 10.64 -5.61
N GLY A 374 -17.16 10.61 -6.89
CA GLY A 374 -15.88 10.06 -7.34
C GLY A 374 -15.89 8.54 -7.59
N ASN A 375 -17.07 7.92 -7.56
CA ASN A 375 -17.24 6.49 -7.83
C ASN A 375 -17.63 6.24 -9.30
N ASP A 376 -16.71 6.54 -10.23
CA ASP A 376 -16.98 6.43 -11.67
C ASP A 376 -17.21 4.98 -12.13
N LYS A 377 -16.56 4.01 -11.48
CA LYS A 377 -16.66 2.57 -11.76
C LYS A 377 -17.47 1.82 -10.71
N THR A 378 -17.18 2.09 -9.43
CA THR A 378 -17.82 1.40 -8.32
C THR A 378 -19.28 1.83 -8.22
N LYS A 379 -20.19 0.87 -8.27
CA LYS A 379 -21.62 1.11 -8.17
C LYS A 379 -22.00 1.71 -6.81
N ASP A 380 -22.92 2.67 -6.79
CA ASP A 380 -23.35 3.40 -5.60
C ASP A 380 -23.76 2.44 -4.44
N HIS A 381 -24.51 1.39 -4.73
CA HIS A 381 -24.93 0.42 -3.73
C HIS A 381 -23.76 -0.31 -3.03
N VAL A 382 -22.61 -0.45 -3.67
CA VAL A 382 -21.42 -1.11 -3.11
C VAL A 382 -20.81 -0.25 -1.98
N ILE A 383 -20.83 1.06 -2.14
CA ILE A 383 -20.39 2.02 -1.12
C ILE A 383 -21.47 2.16 -0.04
N ARG A 384 -22.70 2.37 -0.45
CA ARG A 384 -23.85 2.63 0.42
C ARG A 384 -24.11 1.49 1.41
N ARG A 385 -23.95 0.23 1.00
CA ARG A 385 -24.14 -0.94 1.88
C ARG A 385 -23.17 -1.02 3.05
N GLU A 386 -22.03 -0.32 2.97
CA GLU A 386 -21.06 -0.27 4.07
C GLU A 386 -21.42 0.77 5.14
N LEU A 387 -22.37 1.66 4.86
CA LEU A 387 -22.81 2.72 5.76
C LEU A 387 -23.91 2.21 6.68
N PRO A 388 -23.69 2.11 8.00
CA PRO A 388 -24.71 1.72 8.98
C PRO A 388 -25.54 2.92 9.48
N LEU A 389 -25.73 3.94 8.63
CA LEU A 389 -26.54 5.13 8.89
C LEU A 389 -27.57 5.33 7.79
N GLU A 390 -28.78 5.63 8.19
CA GLU A 390 -29.90 5.92 7.29
C GLU A 390 -30.40 7.36 7.48
N PRO A 391 -30.93 8.00 6.42
CA PRO A 391 -31.57 9.30 6.54
C PRO A 391 -32.61 9.34 7.67
N GLY A 392 -32.59 10.43 8.45
CA GLY A 392 -33.46 10.62 9.63
C GLY A 392 -32.94 10.06 10.94
N GLN A 393 -31.91 9.22 10.94
CA GLN A 393 -31.23 8.76 12.16
C GLN A 393 -30.35 9.86 12.75
N LEU A 394 -29.97 9.73 14.03
CA LEU A 394 -28.96 10.60 14.63
C LEU A 394 -27.64 10.49 13.88
N TYR A 395 -26.99 11.63 13.66
CA TYR A 395 -25.68 11.70 13.00
C TYR A 395 -24.60 11.13 13.93
N ASP A 396 -24.31 9.85 13.81
CA ASP A 396 -23.34 9.13 14.64
C ASP A 396 -21.97 9.13 13.94
N THR A 397 -21.03 9.93 14.47
CA THR A 397 -19.68 10.06 13.91
C THR A 397 -18.87 8.77 14.03
N ASN A 398 -19.13 7.95 15.06
CA ASN A 398 -18.47 6.65 15.21
C ASN A 398 -18.83 5.70 14.07
N LYS A 399 -20.09 5.75 13.62
CA LYS A 399 -20.53 4.98 12.47
C LYS A 399 -19.92 5.49 11.15
N THR A 400 -19.71 6.80 11.02
CA THR A 400 -19.01 7.36 9.85
C THR A 400 -17.54 6.92 9.83
N ASP A 401 -16.85 6.92 10.97
CA ASP A 401 -15.47 6.44 11.09
C ASP A 401 -15.35 4.93 10.76
N VAL A 402 -16.32 4.14 11.24
CA VAL A 402 -16.39 2.71 10.88
C VAL A 402 -16.58 2.53 9.38
N THR A 403 -17.44 3.35 8.76
CA THR A 403 -17.68 3.31 7.31
C THR A 403 -16.42 3.68 6.55
N GLN A 404 -15.73 4.75 6.95
CA GLN A 404 -14.49 5.17 6.31
C GLN A 404 -13.44 4.04 6.34
N ARG A 405 -13.19 3.45 7.51
CA ARG A 405 -12.27 2.30 7.63
C ARG A 405 -12.70 1.10 6.79
N ARG A 406 -14.01 0.81 6.69
CA ARG A 406 -14.51 -0.28 5.83
C ARG A 406 -14.23 -0.03 4.36
N LEU A 407 -14.51 1.19 3.88
CA LEU A 407 -14.27 1.57 2.49
C LEU A 407 -12.76 1.58 2.17
N GLU A 408 -11.91 2.08 3.08
CA GLU A 408 -10.45 2.02 2.95
C GLU A 408 -9.96 0.56 2.88
N ASN A 409 -10.48 -0.33 3.73
CA ASN A 409 -10.12 -1.75 3.78
C ASN A 409 -10.58 -2.55 2.55
N MET A 410 -11.58 -2.07 1.80
CA MET A 410 -11.94 -2.68 0.52
C MET A 410 -10.79 -2.60 -0.50
N ASN A 411 -9.89 -1.64 -0.32
CA ASN A 411 -8.75 -1.40 -1.20
C ASN A 411 -9.14 -1.02 -2.65
N TYR A 412 -10.35 -0.44 -2.83
CA TYR A 412 -10.84 0.07 -4.12
C TYR A 412 -10.45 1.53 -4.35
N PHE A 413 -10.17 2.25 -3.27
CA PHE A 413 -9.97 3.68 -3.25
C PHE A 413 -8.55 4.02 -2.76
N SER A 414 -7.97 5.07 -3.33
CA SER A 414 -6.72 5.67 -2.86
C SER A 414 -6.97 6.69 -1.74
N SER A 415 -8.17 7.30 -1.73
CA SER A 415 -8.63 8.19 -0.67
C SER A 415 -10.12 7.99 -0.44
N VAL A 416 -10.54 8.06 0.82
CA VAL A 416 -11.94 8.04 1.27
C VAL A 416 -12.10 9.17 2.28
N GLU A 417 -12.99 10.09 2.01
CA GLU A 417 -13.35 11.19 2.91
C GLU A 417 -14.85 11.13 3.19
N ILE A 418 -15.22 11.20 4.46
CA ILE A 418 -16.61 11.27 4.88
C ILE A 418 -16.79 12.53 5.71
N MET A 419 -17.64 13.43 5.25
CA MET A 419 -17.84 14.72 5.89
C MET A 419 -19.30 15.12 5.98
N PRO A 420 -19.70 15.82 7.06
CA PRO A 420 -20.99 16.45 7.15
C PRO A 420 -21.07 17.68 6.23
N VAL A 421 -22.21 17.86 5.56
CA VAL A 421 -22.52 19.04 4.74
C VAL A 421 -23.76 19.69 5.31
N ASP A 422 -23.71 21.00 5.47
CA ASP A 422 -24.85 21.77 5.99
C ASP A 422 -26.01 21.74 5.01
N THR A 423 -27.22 21.61 5.55
CA THR A 423 -28.46 21.69 4.80
C THR A 423 -29.21 23.00 5.09
N SER A 424 -30.36 23.19 4.48
CA SER A 424 -31.26 24.31 4.82
C SER A 424 -31.95 24.15 6.18
N TYR A 425 -31.88 22.97 6.78
CA TYR A 425 -32.43 22.67 8.10
C TYR A 425 -31.34 22.73 9.16
N LEU A 426 -31.63 23.40 10.30
CA LEU A 426 -30.62 23.65 11.33
C LEU A 426 -30.22 22.40 12.12
N ASP A 427 -31.07 21.39 12.17
CA ASP A 427 -30.88 20.14 12.93
C ASP A 427 -30.52 18.95 12.04
N GLU A 428 -30.18 19.20 10.76
CA GLU A 428 -29.89 18.15 9.78
C GLU A 428 -28.60 18.45 9.03
N LYS A 429 -27.78 17.41 8.82
CA LYS A 429 -26.60 17.46 7.98
C LYS A 429 -26.65 16.33 6.96
N ASP A 430 -26.35 16.64 5.71
CA ASP A 430 -26.10 15.64 4.69
C ASP A 430 -24.75 14.96 4.94
N LEU A 431 -24.65 13.74 4.50
CA LEU A 431 -23.41 12.97 4.56
C LEU A 431 -22.82 12.89 3.16
N LEU A 432 -21.67 13.53 2.97
CA LEU A 432 -20.91 13.44 1.73
C LEU A 432 -19.78 12.39 1.89
N ILE A 433 -19.85 11.35 1.05
CA ILE A 433 -18.80 10.33 0.91
C ILE A 433 -18.07 10.62 -0.39
N ARG A 434 -16.86 11.13 -0.30
CA ARG A 434 -16.00 11.37 -1.46
C ARG A 434 -14.93 10.31 -1.54
N VAL A 435 -14.82 9.65 -2.70
CA VAL A 435 -13.84 8.60 -2.95
C VAL A 435 -12.98 8.93 -4.17
N VAL A 436 -11.75 8.43 -4.16
CA VAL A 436 -10.86 8.47 -5.34
C VAL A 436 -10.50 7.04 -5.68
N GLU A 437 -11.00 6.56 -6.81
CA GLU A 437 -10.79 5.17 -7.23
C GLU A 437 -9.36 4.89 -7.65
N LYS A 438 -8.92 3.66 -7.43
CA LYS A 438 -7.64 3.15 -7.93
C LYS A 438 -7.82 1.83 -8.67
N PRO A 439 -6.82 1.39 -9.47
CA PRO A 439 -6.87 0.07 -10.10
C PRO A 439 -7.07 -1.04 -9.06
N THR A 440 -8.05 -1.92 -9.28
CA THR A 440 -8.42 -3.03 -8.40
C THR A 440 -8.04 -4.40 -8.95
N GLY A 441 -7.55 -4.45 -10.20
CA GLY A 441 -7.00 -5.63 -10.83
C GLY A 441 -5.52 -5.78 -10.55
N THR A 442 -5.07 -6.99 -10.19
CA THR A 442 -3.66 -7.33 -10.01
C THR A 442 -3.32 -8.59 -10.78
N ILE A 443 -2.11 -8.63 -11.32
CA ILE A 443 -1.52 -9.81 -11.94
C ILE A 443 -0.23 -10.10 -11.19
N ASN A 444 -0.17 -11.28 -10.58
CA ASN A 444 0.98 -11.77 -9.86
C ASN A 444 1.56 -12.98 -10.58
N PHE A 445 2.85 -13.06 -10.69
CA PHE A 445 3.55 -14.23 -11.18
C PHE A 445 4.87 -14.39 -10.47
N GLY A 446 5.34 -15.61 -10.34
CA GLY A 446 6.58 -15.90 -9.66
C GLY A 446 6.91 -17.37 -9.70
N ALA A 447 7.94 -17.72 -8.96
CA ALA A 447 8.32 -19.11 -8.72
C ALA A 447 8.63 -19.31 -7.24
N GLY A 448 8.27 -20.47 -6.71
CA GLY A 448 8.61 -20.94 -5.39
C GLY A 448 9.39 -22.24 -5.48
N PHE A 449 10.11 -22.56 -4.42
CA PHE A 449 10.74 -23.84 -4.24
C PHE A 449 10.49 -24.32 -2.82
N SER A 450 10.14 -25.59 -2.66
CA SER A 450 10.02 -26.20 -1.34
C SER A 450 10.57 -27.63 -1.37
N SER A 451 10.84 -28.20 -0.20
CA SER A 451 11.25 -29.61 -0.08
C SER A 451 10.08 -30.57 -0.34
N ILE A 452 8.86 -30.08 -0.49
CA ILE A 452 7.65 -30.89 -0.71
C ILE A 452 7.33 -30.97 -2.21
N ASP A 453 7.04 -29.85 -2.86
CA ASP A 453 6.55 -29.78 -4.24
C ASP A 453 7.59 -29.24 -5.24
N ASN A 454 8.87 -29.25 -4.84
CA ASN A 454 10.02 -28.84 -5.66
C ASN A 454 9.86 -27.42 -6.26
N LEU A 455 10.31 -27.20 -7.47
CA LEU A 455 10.18 -25.92 -8.18
C LEU A 455 8.78 -25.79 -8.76
N THR A 456 8.08 -24.76 -8.34
CA THR A 456 6.72 -24.45 -8.82
C THR A 456 6.62 -23.02 -9.27
N GLY A 457 6.17 -22.80 -10.50
CA GLY A 457 5.79 -21.49 -11.02
C GLY A 457 4.33 -21.19 -10.70
N PHE A 458 4.00 -19.93 -10.48
CA PHE A 458 2.61 -19.51 -10.31
C PHE A 458 2.27 -18.27 -11.13
N PHE A 459 1.01 -18.20 -11.54
CA PHE A 459 0.38 -17.06 -12.19
C PHE A 459 -1.00 -16.84 -11.57
N GLU A 460 -1.27 -15.62 -11.14
CA GLU A 460 -2.53 -15.28 -10.51
C GLU A 460 -3.07 -13.95 -11.05
N VAL A 461 -4.34 -13.93 -11.39
CA VAL A 461 -5.10 -12.73 -11.72
C VAL A 461 -6.19 -12.54 -10.68
N THR A 462 -6.20 -11.39 -10.04
CA THR A 462 -7.24 -11.01 -9.07
C THR A 462 -7.88 -9.69 -9.47
N GLN A 463 -9.21 -9.63 -9.45
CA GLN A 463 -9.99 -8.40 -9.55
C GLN A 463 -10.83 -8.25 -8.28
N SER A 464 -10.48 -7.29 -7.44
CA SER A 464 -11.11 -7.12 -6.12
C SER A 464 -12.48 -6.43 -6.17
N ASN A 465 -12.73 -5.59 -7.19
CA ASN A 465 -14.01 -4.92 -7.41
C ASN A 465 -14.65 -5.46 -8.69
N PHE A 466 -14.86 -6.78 -8.75
CA PHE A 466 -15.41 -7.48 -9.91
C PHE A 466 -16.93 -7.31 -10.01
N ASP A 467 -17.44 -7.36 -11.22
CA ASP A 467 -18.87 -7.44 -11.50
C ASP A 467 -19.11 -8.49 -12.59
N LEU A 468 -19.67 -9.62 -12.22
CA LEU A 468 -19.95 -10.74 -13.13
C LEU A 468 -20.90 -10.35 -14.27
N PHE A 469 -21.79 -9.40 -14.03
CA PHE A 469 -22.87 -9.02 -14.95
C PHE A 469 -22.57 -7.75 -15.76
N ASP A 470 -21.42 -7.10 -15.55
CA ASP A 470 -21.01 -5.91 -16.27
C ASP A 470 -20.08 -6.25 -17.45
N TRP A 471 -20.62 -6.80 -18.51
CA TRP A 471 -19.87 -7.12 -19.73
C TRP A 471 -19.70 -5.87 -20.60
N PRO A 472 -18.51 -5.56 -21.14
CA PRO A 472 -17.22 -6.25 -21.02
C PRO A 472 -16.30 -5.70 -19.88
N GLY A 473 -16.77 -4.74 -19.09
CA GLY A 473 -16.00 -4.04 -18.08
C GLY A 473 -15.61 -4.90 -16.87
N PHE A 474 -16.47 -5.82 -16.48
CA PHE A 474 -16.32 -6.71 -15.33
C PHE A 474 -15.85 -6.03 -14.05
N SER A 475 -16.30 -4.79 -13.78
CA SER A 475 -15.84 -4.01 -12.64
C SER A 475 -16.94 -3.16 -12.00
N GLY A 476 -16.78 -2.87 -10.71
CA GLY A 476 -17.68 -1.97 -9.97
C GLY A 476 -18.75 -2.65 -9.14
N GLY A 477 -18.93 -3.97 -9.21
CA GLY A 477 -19.96 -4.71 -8.49
C GLY A 477 -19.61 -5.07 -7.04
N GLY A 478 -18.36 -4.88 -6.64
CA GLY A 478 -17.89 -5.19 -5.29
C GLY A 478 -17.70 -6.69 -5.03
N GLN A 479 -17.69 -7.52 -6.06
CA GLN A 479 -17.32 -8.94 -6.00
C GLN A 479 -15.79 -9.08 -6.08
N ARG A 480 -15.29 -10.25 -5.72
CA ARG A 480 -13.88 -10.62 -5.92
C ARG A 480 -13.81 -11.78 -6.89
N PHE A 481 -13.01 -11.60 -7.94
CA PHE A 481 -12.65 -12.66 -8.87
C PHE A 481 -11.19 -13.03 -8.66
N ARG A 482 -10.88 -14.34 -8.71
CA ARG A 482 -9.52 -14.86 -8.68
C ARG A 482 -9.40 -16.00 -9.68
N PHE A 483 -8.35 -15.95 -10.48
CA PHE A 483 -7.89 -17.04 -11.33
C PHE A 483 -6.45 -17.34 -10.97
N SER A 484 -6.13 -18.59 -10.67
CA SER A 484 -4.82 -19.00 -10.21
C SER A 484 -4.36 -20.26 -10.96
N VAL A 485 -3.11 -20.25 -11.39
CA VAL A 485 -2.44 -21.40 -11.99
C VAL A 485 -1.13 -21.61 -11.23
N ARG A 486 -0.89 -22.84 -10.79
CA ARG A 486 0.41 -23.29 -10.29
C ARG A 486 0.86 -24.48 -11.14
N ALA A 487 2.13 -24.51 -11.53
CA ALA A 487 2.69 -25.56 -12.34
C ALA A 487 4.13 -25.85 -11.92
N GLY A 488 4.40 -27.10 -11.60
CA GLY A 488 5.71 -27.63 -11.23
C GLY A 488 5.87 -29.06 -11.72
N SER A 489 6.97 -29.71 -11.34
CA SER A 489 7.20 -31.12 -11.65
C SER A 489 6.24 -32.04 -10.88
N GLU A 490 5.97 -31.66 -9.62
CA GLU A 490 5.22 -32.52 -8.67
C GLU A 490 3.77 -32.05 -8.47
N ARG A 491 3.40 -30.90 -9.07
CA ARG A 491 2.10 -30.29 -8.82
C ARG A 491 1.62 -29.45 -10.00
N LYS A 492 0.34 -29.59 -10.33
CA LYS A 492 -0.38 -28.70 -11.25
C LYS A 492 -1.73 -28.35 -10.62
N ASP A 493 -1.96 -27.05 -10.43
CA ASP A 493 -3.19 -26.50 -9.87
C ASP A 493 -3.76 -25.45 -10.81
N VAL A 494 -5.04 -25.52 -11.10
CA VAL A 494 -5.79 -24.45 -11.77
C VAL A 494 -7.04 -24.20 -10.96
N SER A 495 -7.30 -22.95 -10.58
CA SER A 495 -8.55 -22.60 -9.90
C SER A 495 -9.12 -21.29 -10.38
N ILE A 496 -10.44 -21.20 -10.35
CA ILE A 496 -11.20 -19.97 -10.61
C ILE A 496 -12.24 -19.83 -9.50
N SER A 497 -12.29 -18.65 -8.90
CA SER A 497 -13.25 -18.37 -7.84
C SER A 497 -13.89 -16.99 -7.96
N ILE A 498 -15.14 -16.89 -7.53
CA ILE A 498 -15.89 -15.65 -7.42
C ILE A 498 -16.47 -15.58 -6.02
N THR A 499 -16.23 -14.44 -5.34
CA THR A 499 -16.79 -14.18 -4.00
C THR A 499 -17.69 -12.95 -4.04
N GLU A 500 -18.94 -13.11 -3.61
CA GLU A 500 -19.88 -12.02 -3.33
C GLU A 500 -19.92 -11.77 -1.81
N PRO A 501 -19.33 -10.66 -1.31
CA PRO A 501 -19.24 -10.41 0.15
C PRO A 501 -20.58 -10.00 0.79
N TRP A 502 -21.57 -9.60 -0.02
CA TRP A 502 -22.91 -9.21 0.44
C TRP A 502 -24.01 -10.05 -0.21
N PHE A 503 -23.92 -11.36 -0.01
CA PHE A 503 -24.87 -12.29 -0.60
C PHE A 503 -26.30 -12.05 -0.13
N MET A 504 -27.23 -11.90 -1.09
CA MET A 504 -28.64 -11.56 -0.84
C MET A 504 -28.84 -10.31 0.03
N GLY A 505 -27.96 -9.31 -0.09
CA GLY A 505 -28.03 -8.06 0.66
C GLY A 505 -27.67 -8.15 2.15
N ASN A 506 -27.09 -9.27 2.56
CA ASN A 506 -26.61 -9.49 3.91
C ASN A 506 -25.07 -9.55 3.94
N ARG A 507 -24.46 -9.20 5.05
CA ARG A 507 -23.00 -9.38 5.28
C ARG A 507 -22.68 -10.87 5.45
N LEU A 508 -22.86 -11.61 4.38
CA LEU A 508 -22.63 -13.04 4.24
C LEU A 508 -21.83 -13.24 2.96
N ALA A 509 -20.56 -13.60 3.07
CA ALA A 509 -19.74 -13.83 1.90
C ALA A 509 -20.06 -15.21 1.30
N PHE A 510 -20.50 -15.21 0.05
CA PHE A 510 -20.67 -16.43 -0.74
C PHE A 510 -19.51 -16.56 -1.70
N THR A 511 -18.86 -17.72 -1.71
CA THR A 511 -17.79 -18.04 -2.67
C THR A 511 -18.16 -19.28 -3.47
N ALA A 512 -18.04 -19.20 -4.79
CA ALA A 512 -18.07 -20.33 -5.69
C ALA A 512 -16.67 -20.51 -6.30
N GLU A 513 -16.15 -21.73 -6.25
CA GLU A 513 -14.84 -22.10 -6.80
C GLU A 513 -14.97 -23.35 -7.66
N ALA A 514 -14.20 -23.37 -8.77
CA ALA A 514 -13.96 -24.57 -9.55
C ALA A 514 -12.43 -24.77 -9.66
N TYR A 515 -11.99 -26.01 -9.56
CA TYR A 515 -10.56 -26.33 -9.56
C TYR A 515 -10.23 -27.65 -10.24
N TYR A 516 -9.02 -27.71 -10.73
CA TYR A 516 -8.30 -28.92 -11.14
C TYR A 516 -6.99 -28.97 -10.39
N ARG A 517 -6.66 -30.10 -9.77
CA ARG A 517 -5.42 -30.33 -9.02
C ARG A 517 -4.85 -31.68 -9.41
N ASP A 518 -3.60 -31.67 -9.77
CA ASP A 518 -2.79 -32.86 -10.09
C ASP A 518 -1.63 -32.88 -9.07
N LEU A 519 -1.61 -33.89 -8.22
CA LEU A 519 -0.80 -34.00 -7.01
C LEU A 519 0.10 -35.20 -7.09
N LEU A 520 1.25 -35.11 -7.75
CA LEU A 520 2.23 -36.17 -7.97
C LEU A 520 3.15 -36.37 -6.75
N PHE A 521 3.24 -35.37 -5.87
CA PHE A 521 4.13 -35.39 -4.71
C PHE A 521 3.61 -36.19 -3.50
N LEU A 522 2.43 -36.74 -3.58
CA LEU A 522 1.79 -37.41 -2.43
C LEU A 522 2.42 -38.72 -2.09
N SER A 523 2.81 -39.52 -3.10
CA SER A 523 3.39 -40.85 -2.93
C SER A 523 4.13 -41.29 -4.21
N ASP A 524 5.12 -42.19 -4.07
CA ASP A 524 5.77 -42.85 -5.18
C ASP A 524 4.96 -44.08 -5.70
N GLN A 525 3.82 -44.36 -5.08
CA GLN A 525 2.97 -45.50 -5.42
C GLN A 525 1.76 -45.15 -6.26
N PHE A 526 1.33 -43.88 -6.22
CA PHE A 526 0.15 -43.43 -6.95
C PHE A 526 0.20 -41.92 -7.23
N ASP A 527 -0.43 -41.55 -8.31
CA ASP A 527 -0.80 -40.15 -8.63
C ASP A 527 -2.24 -39.88 -8.25
N GLN A 528 -2.52 -38.66 -7.83
CA GLN A 528 -3.86 -38.25 -7.48
C GLN A 528 -4.27 -37.00 -8.24
N THR A 529 -5.41 -37.05 -8.95
CA THR A 529 -6.03 -35.94 -9.63
C THR A 529 -7.39 -35.63 -9.03
N ASN A 530 -7.62 -34.34 -8.70
CA ASN A 530 -8.89 -33.86 -8.18
C ASN A 530 -9.51 -32.82 -9.12
N ILE A 531 -10.75 -33.02 -9.54
CA ILE A 531 -11.55 -32.05 -10.29
C ILE A 531 -12.80 -31.74 -9.47
N GLY A 532 -13.02 -30.50 -9.13
CA GLY A 532 -14.13 -30.20 -8.23
C GLY A 532 -14.69 -28.78 -8.29
N THR A 533 -15.81 -28.64 -7.62
CA THR A 533 -16.44 -27.36 -7.35
C THR A 533 -16.77 -27.25 -5.86
N SER A 534 -16.61 -26.06 -5.31
CA SER A 534 -16.99 -25.78 -3.93
C SER A 534 -17.84 -24.50 -3.83
N PHE A 535 -18.77 -24.53 -2.89
CA PHE A 535 -19.61 -23.38 -2.55
C PHE A 535 -19.51 -23.15 -1.06
N SER A 536 -19.14 -21.94 -0.65
CA SER A 536 -19.01 -21.63 0.77
C SER A 536 -19.76 -20.35 1.16
N LEU A 537 -20.25 -20.34 2.39
CA LEU A 537 -20.88 -19.20 3.05
C LEU A 537 -20.08 -18.86 4.30
N ARG A 538 -19.59 -17.63 4.38
CA ARG A 538 -18.84 -17.13 5.54
C ARG A 538 -19.56 -15.98 6.19
N LYS A 539 -19.82 -16.08 7.51
CA LYS A 539 -20.47 -15.06 8.33
C LYS A 539 -19.59 -14.67 9.51
N SER A 540 -19.27 -13.39 9.64
CA SER A 540 -18.64 -12.87 10.86
C SER A 540 -19.63 -12.90 12.02
N ILE A 541 -19.20 -13.45 13.18
CA ILE A 541 -19.98 -13.55 14.42
C ILE A 541 -19.40 -12.73 15.56
N GLY A 542 -18.30 -12.02 15.32
CA GLY A 542 -17.60 -11.14 16.24
C GLY A 542 -16.47 -10.41 15.54
N GLU A 543 -15.70 -9.68 16.29
CA GLU A 543 -14.58 -8.89 15.75
C GLU A 543 -13.52 -9.79 15.10
N PHE A 544 -13.17 -10.88 15.74
CA PHE A 544 -12.12 -11.82 15.33
C PHE A 544 -12.65 -13.20 14.95
N SER A 545 -13.97 -13.40 14.90
CA SER A 545 -14.55 -14.73 14.74
C SER A 545 -15.54 -14.81 13.59
N TYR A 546 -15.54 -15.94 12.89
CA TYR A 546 -16.47 -16.21 11.81
C TYR A 546 -16.84 -17.69 11.71
N LEU A 547 -18.02 -17.93 11.14
CA LEU A 547 -18.50 -19.26 10.78
C LEU A 547 -18.34 -19.44 9.28
N VAL A 548 -17.98 -20.63 8.84
CA VAL A 548 -18.01 -21.07 7.45
C VAL A 548 -18.86 -22.32 7.36
N GLY A 549 -19.74 -22.34 6.36
CA GLY A 549 -20.41 -23.55 5.92
C GLY A 549 -20.08 -23.77 4.45
N ASP A 550 -19.72 -24.94 4.05
CA ASP A 550 -19.34 -25.26 2.68
C ASP A 550 -19.96 -26.54 2.17
N TYR A 551 -20.13 -26.61 0.87
CA TYR A 551 -20.47 -27.80 0.11
C TYR A 551 -19.41 -28.01 -0.95
N ARG A 552 -18.93 -29.24 -1.09
CA ARG A 552 -17.93 -29.63 -2.08
C ARG A 552 -18.40 -30.85 -2.86
N LEU A 553 -18.21 -30.77 -4.16
CA LEU A 553 -18.40 -31.91 -5.08
C LEU A 553 -17.13 -32.06 -5.88
N GLU A 554 -16.44 -33.18 -5.73
CA GLU A 554 -15.22 -33.44 -6.43
C GLU A 554 -15.13 -34.89 -6.93
N GLN A 555 -14.52 -35.07 -8.08
CA GLN A 555 -14.05 -36.34 -8.60
C GLN A 555 -12.58 -36.45 -8.21
N ILE A 556 -12.22 -37.55 -7.60
CA ILE A 556 -10.87 -37.93 -7.20
C ILE A 556 -10.50 -39.12 -8.02
N ASP A 557 -9.40 -39.04 -8.77
CA ASP A 557 -8.87 -40.08 -9.58
C ASP A 557 -7.52 -40.50 -9.00
N ILE A 558 -7.38 -41.79 -8.66
CA ILE A 558 -6.17 -42.39 -8.15
C ILE A 558 -5.64 -43.34 -9.23
N ASP A 559 -4.44 -43.05 -9.73
CA ASP A 559 -3.74 -43.82 -10.75
C ASP A 559 -2.51 -44.49 -10.12
N ALA A 560 -2.59 -45.81 -9.93
CA ALA A 560 -1.53 -46.55 -9.27
C ALA A 560 -0.33 -46.73 -10.21
N GLU A 561 0.88 -46.50 -9.68
CA GLU A 561 2.12 -46.74 -10.42
C GLU A 561 2.31 -48.18 -10.81
N THR A 562 3.00 -48.43 -11.94
CA THR A 562 3.17 -49.79 -12.53
C THR A 562 3.73 -50.83 -11.55
N ASN A 563 4.49 -50.39 -10.56
CA ASN A 563 5.11 -51.23 -9.54
C ASN A 563 4.47 -51.05 -8.14
N ALA A 564 3.31 -50.43 -8.08
CA ALA A 564 2.63 -50.20 -6.81
C ALA A 564 2.32 -51.48 -6.08
N SER A 565 2.34 -51.42 -4.75
CA SER A 565 1.99 -52.59 -3.93
C SER A 565 0.49 -52.91 -4.04
N PRO A 566 0.07 -54.13 -3.72
CA PRO A 566 -1.35 -54.49 -3.76
C PRO A 566 -2.26 -53.58 -2.94
N ALA A 567 -1.75 -52.98 -1.88
CA ALA A 567 -2.50 -52.02 -1.05
C ALA A 567 -2.91 -50.77 -1.84
N PHE A 568 -2.01 -50.20 -2.65
CA PHE A 568 -2.26 -49.03 -3.47
C PHE A 568 -2.96 -49.35 -4.78
N VAL A 569 -2.69 -50.51 -5.39
CA VAL A 569 -3.45 -50.98 -6.57
C VAL A 569 -4.93 -51.20 -6.22
N ALA A 570 -5.25 -51.54 -4.99
CA ALA A 570 -6.63 -51.68 -4.54
C ALA A 570 -7.38 -50.33 -4.42
N GLU A 571 -6.63 -49.24 -4.34
CA GLU A 571 -7.18 -47.86 -4.30
C GLU A 571 -7.32 -47.23 -5.69
N GLU A 572 -6.87 -47.91 -6.76
CA GLU A 572 -6.93 -47.41 -8.14
C GLU A 572 -8.40 -47.22 -8.57
N GLY A 573 -8.75 -46.03 -9.07
CA GLY A 573 -10.07 -45.74 -9.58
C GLY A 573 -10.51 -44.28 -9.44
N GLU A 574 -11.69 -44.05 -9.96
CA GLU A 574 -12.38 -42.75 -9.91
C GLU A 574 -13.43 -42.75 -8.78
N PHE A 575 -13.36 -41.79 -7.89
CA PHE A 575 -14.26 -41.66 -6.77
C PHE A 575 -14.98 -40.30 -6.80
N ILE A 576 -16.28 -40.27 -6.63
CA ILE A 576 -17.05 -39.06 -6.45
C ILE A 576 -17.24 -38.78 -4.96
N LYS A 577 -16.65 -37.69 -4.47
CA LYS A 577 -16.85 -37.20 -3.11
C LYS A 577 -17.79 -36.01 -3.10
N SER A 578 -18.92 -36.16 -2.39
CA SER A 578 -19.89 -35.10 -2.14
C SER A 578 -19.98 -34.84 -0.65
N SER A 579 -19.52 -33.67 -0.20
CA SER A 579 -19.39 -33.36 1.22
C SER A 579 -19.99 -32.02 1.60
N VAL A 580 -20.45 -31.90 2.87
CA VAL A 580 -20.77 -30.65 3.54
C VAL A 580 -19.84 -30.44 4.70
N GLY A 581 -19.37 -29.21 4.85
CA GLY A 581 -18.52 -28.79 5.95
C GLY A 581 -19.11 -27.66 6.77
N ALA A 582 -18.72 -27.59 8.03
CA ALA A 582 -18.95 -26.44 8.88
C ALA A 582 -17.74 -26.20 9.79
N SER A 583 -17.32 -24.95 9.91
CA SER A 583 -16.22 -24.59 10.79
C SER A 583 -16.44 -23.26 11.48
N VAL A 584 -15.88 -23.14 12.68
CA VAL A 584 -15.74 -21.89 13.41
C VAL A 584 -14.28 -21.52 13.49
N VAL A 585 -13.98 -20.26 13.18
CA VAL A 585 -12.61 -19.75 13.22
C VAL A 585 -12.58 -18.47 14.05
N ARG A 586 -11.59 -18.38 14.94
CA ARG A 586 -11.18 -17.16 15.63
C ARG A 586 -9.75 -16.84 15.25
N ASP A 587 -9.50 -15.62 14.75
CA ASP A 587 -8.16 -15.17 14.35
C ASP A 587 -7.94 -13.74 14.89
N SER A 588 -7.18 -13.63 15.96
CA SER A 588 -6.83 -12.37 16.64
C SER A 588 -5.35 -12.01 16.49
N ARG A 589 -4.66 -12.61 15.51
CA ARG A 589 -3.25 -12.31 15.26
C ARG A 589 -3.08 -10.87 14.79
N ASP A 590 -2.04 -10.21 15.29
CA ASP A 590 -1.64 -8.86 14.87
C ASP A 590 -1.13 -8.81 13.42
N ASN A 591 -0.50 -9.89 12.94
CA ASN A 591 0.02 -10.00 11.59
C ASN A 591 -0.14 -11.44 11.07
N VAL A 592 -0.46 -11.60 9.78
CA VAL A 592 -0.64 -12.92 9.15
C VAL A 592 0.71 -13.60 8.85
N PHE A 593 1.73 -12.82 8.43
CA PHE A 593 3.03 -13.36 7.97
C PHE A 593 4.07 -13.50 9.08
N LEU A 594 4.08 -12.60 10.04
CA LEU A 594 4.93 -12.65 11.22
C LEU A 594 4.09 -12.27 12.44
N PRO A 595 3.26 -13.19 12.92
CA PRO A 595 2.48 -12.96 14.13
C PRO A 595 3.40 -12.77 15.34
N ARG A 596 3.16 -11.73 16.09
CA ARG A 596 3.89 -11.41 17.32
C ARG A 596 3.03 -11.64 18.56
N GLU A 597 1.73 -11.42 18.42
CA GLU A 597 0.73 -11.53 19.47
C GLU A 597 -0.59 -12.07 18.92
N GLY A 598 -1.42 -12.56 19.81
CA GLY A 598 -2.74 -13.08 19.47
C GLY A 598 -2.76 -14.58 19.23
N ASN A 599 -3.90 -15.05 18.74
CA ASN A 599 -4.12 -16.47 18.47
C ASN A 599 -4.99 -16.70 17.23
N LYS A 600 -4.85 -17.89 16.65
CA LYS A 600 -5.77 -18.44 15.66
C LYS A 600 -6.23 -19.81 16.17
N VAL A 601 -7.53 -20.00 16.25
CA VAL A 601 -8.14 -21.29 16.63
C VAL A 601 -9.22 -21.61 15.62
N SER A 602 -9.25 -22.85 15.14
CA SER A 602 -10.34 -23.34 14.29
C SER A 602 -10.81 -24.71 14.75
N ALA A 603 -12.11 -24.93 14.60
CA ALA A 603 -12.71 -26.24 14.77
C ALA A 603 -13.74 -26.44 13.65
N GLY A 604 -13.67 -27.57 12.98
CA GLY A 604 -14.52 -27.89 11.85
C GLY A 604 -14.80 -29.36 11.75
N PHE A 605 -15.84 -29.67 10.99
CA PHE A 605 -16.12 -31.02 10.56
C PHE A 605 -16.55 -31.01 9.09
N GLU A 606 -16.29 -32.09 8.39
CA GLU A 606 -16.72 -32.37 7.04
C GLU A 606 -17.41 -33.73 7.05
N PHE A 607 -18.60 -33.80 6.47
CA PHE A 607 -19.35 -35.02 6.25
C PHE A 607 -19.44 -35.31 4.76
N ALA A 608 -18.79 -36.34 4.29
CA ALA A 608 -18.94 -36.94 2.97
C ALA A 608 -19.94 -38.09 3.09
N GLY A 609 -20.85 -38.23 2.12
CA GLY A 609 -21.92 -39.22 2.17
C GLY A 609 -23.27 -38.67 1.67
N ILE A 610 -23.29 -37.44 1.14
CA ILE A 610 -24.50 -36.82 0.53
C ILE A 610 -24.68 -37.26 -0.94
N GLY A 611 -24.27 -38.45 -1.25
CA GLY A 611 -24.16 -39.00 -2.60
C GLY A 611 -22.70 -39.08 -3.04
N GLY A 612 -22.40 -39.89 -4.02
CA GLY A 612 -21.05 -40.26 -4.44
C GLY A 612 -20.61 -41.58 -3.82
N ASP A 613 -19.31 -41.83 -3.86
CA ASP A 613 -18.70 -43.12 -3.54
C ASP A 613 -18.01 -43.12 -2.16
N VAL A 614 -17.86 -41.95 -1.54
CA VAL A 614 -17.14 -41.75 -0.29
C VAL A 614 -18.11 -41.47 0.85
N ASP A 615 -18.02 -42.22 1.92
CA ASP A 615 -18.80 -42.05 3.16
C ASP A 615 -17.83 -41.91 4.33
N ASP A 616 -17.60 -40.68 4.77
CA ASP A 616 -16.64 -40.38 5.84
C ASP A 616 -17.02 -39.10 6.60
N THR A 617 -16.64 -39.03 7.87
CA THR A 617 -16.74 -37.79 8.66
C THR A 617 -15.37 -37.41 9.20
N ILE A 618 -14.88 -36.26 8.78
CA ILE A 618 -13.60 -35.71 9.20
C ILE A 618 -13.80 -34.59 10.20
N ALA A 619 -13.19 -34.70 11.37
CA ALA A 619 -13.13 -33.63 12.38
C ALA A 619 -11.73 -33.06 12.44
N THR A 620 -11.61 -31.72 12.38
CA THR A 620 -10.33 -31.00 12.46
C THR A 620 -10.40 -29.95 13.54
N ILE A 621 -9.40 -29.93 14.43
CA ILE A 621 -9.21 -28.85 15.42
C ILE A 621 -7.77 -28.36 15.27
N SER A 622 -7.60 -27.04 15.05
CA SER A 622 -6.26 -26.46 15.00
C SER A 622 -6.15 -25.21 15.88
N GLY A 623 -4.96 -24.97 16.39
CA GLY A 623 -4.68 -23.81 17.23
C GLY A 623 -3.25 -23.30 17.04
N ALA A 624 -3.11 -21.97 17.08
CA ALA A 624 -1.83 -21.29 17.15
C ALA A 624 -1.90 -20.13 18.14
N GLN A 625 -0.88 -20.00 18.99
CA GLN A 625 -0.73 -18.92 19.97
C GLN A 625 0.62 -18.26 19.77
N TYR A 626 0.66 -16.92 19.81
CA TYR A 626 1.86 -16.12 19.65
C TYR A 626 2.04 -15.18 20.83
N LEU A 627 3.27 -15.09 21.33
CA LEU A 627 3.65 -14.26 22.47
C LEU A 627 5.00 -13.61 22.19
N THR A 628 5.11 -12.30 22.42
CA THR A 628 6.39 -11.59 22.33
C THR A 628 6.94 -11.34 23.74
N LEU A 629 8.15 -11.80 23.98
CA LEU A 629 8.92 -11.58 25.20
C LEU A 629 9.89 -10.40 25.02
N PRO A 630 10.42 -9.82 26.12
CA PRO A 630 11.45 -8.79 26.06
C PRO A 630 12.63 -9.20 25.17
N GLY A 631 13.16 -8.26 24.38
CA GLY A 631 14.22 -8.53 23.41
C GLY A 631 13.71 -9.03 22.06
N ASP A 632 12.43 -8.81 21.77
CA ASP A 632 11.77 -9.22 20.52
C ASP A 632 11.83 -10.75 20.28
N ILE A 633 11.78 -11.54 21.34
CA ILE A 633 11.71 -13.00 21.25
C ILE A 633 10.25 -13.38 21.01
N ILE A 634 9.95 -13.99 19.88
CA ILE A 634 8.60 -14.51 19.58
C ILE A 634 8.56 -15.99 19.93
N ILE A 635 7.61 -16.35 20.79
CA ILE A 635 7.25 -17.74 21.07
C ILE A 635 5.98 -18.05 20.29
N SER A 636 6.00 -19.09 19.48
CA SER A 636 4.83 -19.63 18.80
C SER A 636 4.56 -21.06 19.26
N MET A 637 3.31 -21.38 19.48
CA MET A 637 2.83 -22.73 19.76
C MET A 637 1.73 -23.03 18.78
N ASN A 638 1.87 -24.10 18.01
CA ASN A 638 0.84 -24.54 17.06
C ASN A 638 0.56 -26.02 17.24
N GLY A 639 -0.64 -26.42 16.89
CA GLY A 639 -0.99 -27.83 16.87
C GLY A 639 -2.27 -28.05 16.10
N GLU A 640 -2.44 -29.27 15.64
CA GLU A 640 -3.61 -29.72 14.92
C GLU A 640 -3.94 -31.14 15.31
N PHE A 641 -5.23 -31.43 15.32
CA PHE A 641 -5.81 -32.74 15.52
C PHE A 641 -6.79 -33.01 14.39
N ASN A 642 -6.67 -34.17 13.75
CA ASN A 642 -7.56 -34.64 12.71
C ASN A 642 -8.04 -36.07 13.04
N HIS A 643 -9.31 -36.32 12.74
CA HIS A 643 -9.91 -37.65 12.88
C HIS A 643 -10.91 -37.90 11.76
N SER A 644 -10.73 -39.01 11.06
CA SER A 644 -11.62 -39.55 10.05
C SER A 644 -12.34 -40.79 10.64
N THR A 645 -13.63 -40.88 10.44
CA THR A 645 -14.41 -42.01 11.02
C THR A 645 -14.26 -43.30 10.25
N ASP A 646 -13.95 -43.21 8.95
CA ASP A 646 -13.82 -44.38 8.07
C ASP A 646 -12.36 -44.55 7.62
N GLY A 647 -11.76 -43.61 6.95
CA GLY A 647 -10.37 -43.68 6.51
C GLY A 647 -10.09 -44.82 5.55
N ASP A 648 -11.11 -45.30 4.84
CA ASP A 648 -10.99 -46.44 3.94
C ASP A 648 -10.14 -46.13 2.72
N HIS A 649 -10.13 -44.83 2.30
CA HIS A 649 -9.37 -44.39 1.14
C HIS A 649 -8.13 -43.60 1.51
N VAL A 650 -7.03 -43.78 0.76
CA VAL A 650 -5.77 -43.07 0.98
C VAL A 650 -5.90 -41.55 0.99
N PHE A 651 -6.88 -40.98 0.28
CA PHE A 651 -7.14 -39.56 0.24
C PHE A 651 -8.02 -39.02 1.40
N THR A 652 -8.56 -39.92 2.25
CA THR A 652 -9.25 -39.57 3.50
C THR A 652 -8.36 -39.78 4.73
N ARG A 653 -7.23 -40.44 4.59
CA ARG A 653 -6.27 -40.65 5.68
C ARG A 653 -5.39 -39.47 5.99
N HIS A 654 -4.92 -39.41 7.22
CA HIS A 654 -4.04 -38.35 7.72
C HIS A 654 -2.59 -38.82 7.76
N PHE A 655 -1.67 -37.86 7.54
CA PHE A 655 -0.23 -38.08 7.49
C PHE A 655 0.49 -36.96 8.23
N LEU A 656 1.65 -37.23 8.80
CA LEU A 656 2.58 -36.26 9.36
C LEU A 656 3.97 -36.42 8.74
N GLY A 657 4.85 -35.46 9.01
CA GLY A 657 6.19 -35.35 8.45
C GLY A 657 6.33 -34.18 7.50
N GLY A 658 7.55 -33.68 7.34
CA GLY A 658 7.89 -32.57 6.46
C GLY A 658 7.82 -31.17 7.10
N ALA A 659 8.09 -30.17 6.31
CA ALA A 659 8.34 -28.79 6.74
C ALA A 659 7.24 -28.13 7.55
N ASN A 660 6.02 -28.64 7.54
CA ASN A 660 4.84 -27.99 8.17
C ASN A 660 4.32 -28.72 9.42
N THR A 661 4.79 -29.92 9.69
CA THR A 661 4.35 -30.74 10.85
C THR A 661 5.53 -31.21 11.69
N LEU A 662 6.11 -32.40 11.40
CA LEU A 662 7.27 -32.95 12.06
C LEU A 662 8.48 -32.78 11.14
N ARG A 663 9.31 -31.77 11.39
CA ARG A 663 10.38 -31.34 10.48
C ARG A 663 11.59 -32.27 10.43
N GLY A 664 11.72 -33.15 11.43
CA GLY A 664 12.76 -34.19 11.47
C GLY A 664 12.47 -35.40 10.56
N PHE A 665 11.28 -35.47 9.98
CA PHE A 665 10.81 -36.57 9.14
C PHE A 665 10.57 -36.09 7.71
N ASP A 666 10.61 -37.01 6.74
CA ASP A 666 10.26 -36.69 5.36
C ASP A 666 8.76 -36.39 5.22
N TYR A 667 8.37 -35.84 4.09
CA TYR A 667 6.97 -35.46 3.87
C TYR A 667 6.07 -36.71 3.83
N ARG A 668 4.99 -36.72 4.65
CA ARG A 668 4.03 -37.83 4.82
C ARG A 668 4.66 -39.14 5.28
N ASP A 669 5.80 -39.12 5.92
CA ASP A 669 6.57 -40.31 6.25
C ASP A 669 6.36 -40.86 7.68
N VAL A 670 5.36 -40.31 8.41
CA VAL A 670 5.01 -40.78 9.75
C VAL A 670 3.68 -41.53 9.74
N GLY A 671 3.71 -42.76 10.25
CA GLY A 671 2.56 -43.66 10.38
C GLY A 671 2.88 -45.12 10.06
N SER A 672 1.84 -45.93 10.05
CA SER A 672 1.94 -47.37 9.67
C SER A 672 2.39 -47.53 8.23
N ARG A 673 3.18 -48.58 7.96
CA ARG A 673 3.76 -48.81 6.63
C ARG A 673 3.18 -50.07 5.99
N ASP A 674 3.01 -50.01 4.68
CA ASP A 674 2.73 -51.20 3.89
C ASP A 674 3.91 -52.17 3.94
N PRO A 675 3.70 -53.42 4.34
CA PRO A 675 4.78 -54.38 4.52
C PRO A 675 5.44 -54.81 3.19
N VAL A 676 4.85 -54.50 2.04
CA VAL A 676 5.34 -54.88 0.71
C VAL A 676 6.18 -53.76 0.10
N SER A 677 5.67 -52.54 0.06
CA SER A 677 6.37 -51.38 -0.52
C SER A 677 7.21 -50.59 0.49
N GLY A 678 6.88 -50.69 1.79
CA GLY A 678 7.45 -49.81 2.82
C GLY A 678 6.88 -48.41 2.85
N GLU A 679 5.95 -48.09 1.96
CA GLU A 679 5.29 -46.78 1.88
C GLU A 679 4.34 -46.57 3.07
N VAL A 680 4.17 -45.31 3.50
CA VAL A 680 3.30 -44.97 4.61
C VAL A 680 1.83 -44.99 4.18
N LEU A 681 1.02 -45.74 4.91
CA LEU A 681 -0.41 -45.90 4.65
C LEU A 681 -1.26 -44.78 5.25
N GLY A 682 -0.67 -43.93 6.11
CA GLY A 682 -1.42 -42.94 6.89
C GLY A 682 -2.26 -43.57 7.99
N GLY A 683 -3.18 -42.79 8.55
CA GLY A 683 -4.06 -43.26 9.60
C GLY A 683 -5.34 -42.44 9.73
N ASN A 684 -6.32 -42.98 10.46
CA ASN A 684 -7.61 -42.33 10.68
C ASN A 684 -7.51 -41.14 11.64
N THR A 685 -6.49 -41.12 12.49
CA THR A 685 -6.27 -40.05 13.46
C THR A 685 -4.84 -39.52 13.34
N SER A 686 -4.69 -38.22 13.35
CA SER A 686 -3.38 -37.60 13.49
C SER A 686 -3.45 -36.42 14.45
N TRP A 687 -2.36 -36.21 15.18
CA TRP A 687 -2.18 -34.96 15.91
C TRP A 687 -0.71 -34.56 15.92
N TYR A 688 -0.47 -33.25 15.92
CA TYR A 688 0.89 -32.74 16.16
C TYR A 688 0.84 -31.47 17.00
N GLY A 689 1.97 -31.16 17.61
CA GLY A 689 2.21 -29.92 18.34
C GLY A 689 3.63 -29.43 18.09
N THR A 690 3.77 -28.14 17.87
CA THR A 690 5.04 -27.44 17.69
C THR A 690 5.18 -26.33 18.71
N ILE A 691 6.36 -26.21 19.31
CA ILE A 691 6.78 -24.99 20.02
C ILE A 691 8.03 -24.44 19.36
N GLU A 692 8.00 -23.16 19.00
CA GLU A 692 9.13 -22.47 18.37
C GLU A 692 9.43 -21.17 19.09
N ALA A 693 10.72 -20.91 19.33
CA ALA A 693 11.22 -19.64 19.82
C ALA A 693 12.08 -19.00 18.74
N SER A 694 11.76 -17.77 18.32
CA SER A 694 12.54 -17.05 17.33
C SER A 694 13.05 -15.71 17.86
N VAL A 695 14.31 -15.41 17.55
CA VAL A 695 15.00 -14.18 17.99
C VAL A 695 15.49 -13.41 16.76
N PRO A 696 15.42 -12.07 16.75
CA PRO A 696 15.96 -11.28 15.65
C PRO A 696 17.50 -11.36 15.66
N VAL A 697 18.08 -11.71 14.52
CA VAL A 697 19.52 -11.60 14.29
C VAL A 697 19.84 -10.27 13.65
N VAL A 698 19.02 -9.88 12.68
CA VAL A 698 18.98 -8.57 12.02
C VAL A 698 17.55 -8.29 11.59
N GLU A 699 17.24 -7.06 11.17
CA GLU A 699 15.88 -6.57 10.85
C GLU A 699 14.99 -7.55 10.06
N LYS A 700 15.58 -8.31 9.12
CA LYS A 700 14.83 -9.21 8.23
C LYS A 700 15.18 -10.68 8.39
N ILE A 701 15.96 -11.02 9.38
CA ILE A 701 16.39 -12.39 9.65
C ILE A 701 16.20 -12.69 11.13
N ARG A 702 15.46 -13.75 11.40
CA ARG A 702 15.31 -14.32 12.73
C ARG A 702 15.91 -15.70 12.78
N ALA A 703 16.63 -16.03 13.84
CA ALA A 703 17.02 -17.39 14.17
C ALA A 703 15.89 -18.03 14.98
N ALA A 704 15.63 -19.30 14.73
CA ALA A 704 14.59 -20.06 15.42
C ALA A 704 15.17 -21.36 16.00
N ALA A 705 14.60 -21.79 17.11
CA ALA A 705 14.77 -23.13 17.65
C ALA A 705 13.38 -23.69 17.94
N PHE A 706 13.18 -24.97 17.67
CA PHE A 706 11.87 -25.59 17.74
C PHE A 706 11.91 -27.02 18.24
N TYR A 707 10.75 -27.47 18.68
CA TYR A 707 10.46 -28.85 19.04
C TYR A 707 9.10 -29.22 18.48
N ASP A 708 9.06 -30.33 17.74
CA ASP A 708 7.86 -30.89 17.13
C ASP A 708 7.56 -32.27 17.73
N VAL A 709 6.29 -32.59 17.92
CA VAL A 709 5.80 -33.85 18.46
C VAL A 709 4.49 -34.25 17.81
N GLY A 710 4.28 -35.51 17.50
CA GLY A 710 3.02 -35.95 16.90
C GLY A 710 2.94 -37.47 16.67
N GLU A 711 1.76 -37.89 16.26
CA GLU A 711 1.42 -39.28 16.03
C GLU A 711 0.38 -39.41 14.92
N VAL A 712 0.46 -40.52 14.19
CA VAL A 712 -0.57 -41.00 13.25
C VAL A 712 -0.99 -42.38 13.67
N SER A 713 -2.29 -42.64 13.82
CA SER A 713 -2.82 -43.96 14.24
C SER A 713 -4.10 -44.35 13.52
N ASP A 714 -4.33 -45.64 13.37
CA ASP A 714 -5.60 -46.22 12.90
C ASP A 714 -6.55 -46.65 14.03
N GLY A 715 -6.09 -46.52 15.29
CA GLY A 715 -6.86 -46.90 16.45
C GLY A 715 -7.92 -45.90 16.90
N PRO A 716 -8.70 -46.21 17.93
CA PRO A 716 -9.67 -45.32 18.53
C PRO A 716 -9.00 -43.99 18.98
N VAL A 717 -9.76 -42.90 18.95
CA VAL A 717 -9.27 -41.58 19.40
C VAL A 717 -8.63 -41.69 20.79
N GLY A 718 -7.37 -41.24 20.89
CA GLY A 718 -6.59 -41.28 22.14
C GLY A 718 -5.83 -42.60 22.36
N SER A 719 -5.86 -43.58 21.44
CA SER A 719 -4.91 -44.67 21.43
C SER A 719 -3.56 -44.21 20.88
N ILE A 720 -2.47 -44.74 21.41
CA ILE A 720 -1.13 -44.54 20.87
C ILE A 720 -0.71 -45.84 20.23
N GLU A 721 -0.56 -45.87 18.91
CA GLU A 721 -0.15 -47.04 18.16
C GLU A 721 1.29 -46.84 17.64
N GLY A 722 2.16 -47.80 17.94
CA GLY A 722 3.57 -47.74 17.55
C GLY A 722 4.44 -46.78 18.36
N GLY A 723 3.87 -45.71 18.96
CA GLY A 723 4.59 -44.69 19.74
C GLY A 723 4.43 -43.29 19.21
N ILE A 724 5.09 -42.36 19.83
CA ILE A 724 5.05 -40.90 19.48
C ILE A 724 6.32 -40.58 18.73
N ASN A 725 6.20 -39.77 17.66
CA ASN A 725 7.31 -39.20 16.94
C ASN A 725 7.62 -37.82 17.45
N SER A 726 8.87 -37.44 17.59
CA SER A 726 9.28 -36.10 17.96
C SER A 726 10.63 -35.72 17.37
N ASP A 727 10.82 -34.47 17.14
CA ASP A 727 12.07 -33.90 16.66
C ASP A 727 12.34 -32.53 17.30
N TRP A 728 13.58 -32.09 17.17
CA TRP A 728 13.99 -30.74 17.51
C TRP A 728 14.90 -30.20 16.42
N GLY A 729 14.96 -28.88 16.31
CA GLY A 729 15.81 -28.30 15.30
C GLY A 729 16.07 -26.82 15.50
N ILE A 730 16.86 -26.31 14.58
CA ILE A 730 17.18 -24.89 14.47
C ILE A 730 16.86 -24.41 13.05
N GLY A 731 16.55 -23.14 12.92
CA GLY A 731 16.20 -22.60 11.62
C GLY A 731 16.41 -21.10 11.47
N LEU A 732 16.24 -20.63 10.25
CA LEU A 732 16.25 -19.22 9.88
C LEU A 732 14.91 -18.83 9.26
N ARG A 733 14.45 -17.63 9.57
CA ARG A 733 13.25 -17.01 9.03
C ARG A 733 13.69 -15.73 8.31
N LEU A 734 13.59 -15.72 6.97
CA LEU A 734 14.10 -14.64 6.12
C LEU A 734 12.91 -13.88 5.50
N PHE A 735 12.82 -12.57 5.73
CA PHE A 735 11.74 -11.71 5.23
C PHE A 735 12.23 -10.81 4.07
N VAL A 736 12.97 -11.37 3.12
CA VAL A 736 13.71 -10.61 2.09
C VAL A 736 12.91 -10.28 0.84
N LEU A 737 11.86 -11.04 0.51
CA LEU A 737 11.12 -10.95 -0.75
C LEU A 737 9.68 -10.41 -0.59
N GLY A 738 9.50 -9.40 0.26
CA GLY A 738 8.17 -8.81 0.47
C GLY A 738 7.44 -9.42 1.66
N SER A 739 6.25 -9.97 1.42
CA SER A 739 5.35 -10.40 2.50
C SER A 739 5.51 -11.85 2.95
N ALA A 740 6.18 -12.71 2.18
CA ALA A 740 6.29 -14.14 2.52
C ALA A 740 7.69 -14.48 3.04
N PRO A 741 7.81 -15.15 4.21
CA PRO A 741 9.10 -15.57 4.74
C PRO A 741 9.66 -16.74 3.94
N VAL A 742 10.99 -16.80 3.83
CA VAL A 742 11.74 -18.00 3.47
C VAL A 742 12.12 -18.68 4.77
N ARG A 743 11.78 -19.95 4.92
CA ARG A 743 12.10 -20.79 6.07
C ARG A 743 13.18 -21.81 5.68
N LEU A 744 14.21 -21.86 6.49
CA LEU A 744 15.30 -22.84 6.38
C LEU A 744 15.39 -23.52 7.74
N ASP A 745 15.09 -24.80 7.80
CA ASP A 745 15.11 -25.57 9.03
C ASP A 745 16.04 -26.77 8.90
N TYR A 746 16.74 -27.08 9.95
CA TYR A 746 17.47 -28.33 10.09
C TYR A 746 17.03 -29.01 11.37
N ALA A 747 16.38 -30.13 11.24
CA ALA A 747 15.73 -30.86 12.33
C ALA A 747 16.35 -32.25 12.53
N PHE A 748 16.34 -32.71 13.77
CA PHE A 748 16.86 -34.02 14.18
C PHE A 748 15.74 -34.79 14.85
N PRO A 749 15.42 -36.02 14.37
CA PRO A 749 14.53 -36.94 15.08
C PRO A 749 15.06 -37.19 16.49
N LEU A 750 14.19 -37.14 17.47
CA LEU A 750 14.51 -37.41 18.88
C LEU A 750 13.88 -38.68 19.36
N GLN A 751 12.67 -38.96 18.95
CA GLN A 751 11.92 -40.17 19.21
C GLN A 751 11.17 -40.57 17.95
N THR A 752 11.24 -41.85 17.60
CA THR A 752 10.51 -42.44 16.49
C THR A 752 9.56 -43.51 17.01
N ASP A 753 8.46 -43.72 16.33
CA ASP A 753 7.56 -44.81 16.58
C ASP A 753 8.16 -46.14 16.07
N THR A 754 7.42 -47.25 16.22
CA THR A 754 7.90 -48.57 15.80
C THR A 754 7.91 -48.80 14.28
N PHE A 755 7.35 -47.89 13.52
CA PHE A 755 7.26 -47.94 12.06
C PHE A 755 8.38 -47.11 11.38
N ASN A 756 9.00 -46.19 12.11
CA ASN A 756 10.01 -45.26 11.63
C ASN A 756 11.35 -45.54 12.31
N ASP A 757 12.41 -45.70 11.56
CA ASP A 757 13.79 -45.87 12.03
C ASP A 757 14.71 -44.74 11.56
N GLU A 758 14.16 -43.52 11.47
CA GLU A 758 14.83 -42.33 10.97
C GLU A 758 16.09 -41.98 11.78
N ASP A 759 17.23 -42.06 11.10
CA ASP A 759 18.54 -41.67 11.61
C ASP A 759 19.06 -40.42 10.85
N GLY A 760 19.56 -39.43 11.58
CA GLY A 760 20.21 -38.24 11.01
C GLY A 760 19.31 -37.04 10.94
N GLY A 761 19.88 -35.91 10.56
CA GLY A 761 19.15 -34.65 10.45
C GLY A 761 18.53 -34.43 9.09
N ARG A 762 17.38 -33.74 9.04
CA ARG A 762 16.65 -33.36 7.81
C ARG A 762 16.75 -31.87 7.58
N PHE A 763 16.99 -31.51 6.34
CA PHE A 763 16.93 -30.11 5.89
C PHE A 763 15.57 -29.86 5.25
N GLN A 764 14.84 -28.90 5.82
CA GLN A 764 13.54 -28.48 5.30
C GLN A 764 13.65 -27.04 4.78
N PHE A 765 13.14 -26.82 3.60
CA PHE A 765 13.14 -25.52 2.94
C PHE A 765 11.73 -25.18 2.45
N THR A 766 11.27 -23.96 2.76
CA THR A 766 10.04 -23.43 2.16
C THR A 766 10.24 -21.99 1.78
N MET A 767 9.77 -21.60 0.58
CA MET A 767 9.76 -20.25 0.09
C MET A 767 8.36 -19.92 -0.43
N GLY A 768 7.77 -18.88 0.14
CA GLY A 768 6.41 -18.47 -0.20
C GLY A 768 5.47 -18.55 1.00
N ALA A 769 4.23 -18.13 0.81
CA ALA A 769 3.21 -18.32 1.83
C ALA A 769 2.75 -19.78 1.80
N THR A 770 3.07 -20.52 2.84
CA THR A 770 2.39 -21.79 3.12
C THR A 770 1.00 -21.44 3.65
N PHE A 771 -0.03 -21.73 2.89
CA PHE A 771 -1.43 -21.57 3.27
C PHE A 771 -2.04 -22.91 3.56
#